data_cad0709f59eeacf749e70e8462b9c3da
#
_entry.id   cad0709f59eeacf749e70e8462b9c3da
#
_cell.length_a   1.000
_cell.length_b   1.000
_cell.length_c   1.000
_cell.angle_alpha   90.00
_cell.angle_beta   90.00
_cell.angle_gamma   90.00
#
_symmetry.space_group_name_H-M   'P 1'
#
loop_
_entity.id
_entity.type
_entity.pdbx_description
1 polymer ?
#
loop_
_entity_poly.entity_id
_entity_poly.type
_entity_poly.pdbx_seq_one_letter_code
_entity_poly.pdbx_strand_id
1 'polypeptide(L)'
;MKKQLFFTLLCCLVMASPMSIHAQSTVAEGQSTEGKDFWVTFLQADQDDNNSLQLQLSISSREDCSVTITNPFTSYSETVNVTAGQMQLVTLYSGNVLSDNARNAMATTGKVCYAVRSEQVDTCALHVTSTKNISLFATNYKKATFDATNVLPTASLLDEYVIQTYTPSDHGGVNATQGSHFAVIAAEDNTVVDYCPTVPTKMANDSIKAAQDKKDFMGEEALTDREKFWLNYTIGDTIQSPVLMKGQVYYVWTGKKDKEPGDLSGTYVKARDNKKIAVFQGCPHTNIPYQVKQRDHIFSQAMPTQYWGNTFVLTASASRPCDAIRVLALNDGTEVRINGNLVHTFNFANEPKHYWEFEIGTNGQYAQDGSCVVTTSCPCAVHLFIVSQQYHGDKNSSGDPAMLWINPIEQQIDQVTFATYASSNGTTSHYTNVVTDKPDQMTLDGVSIAGQFQAVSGSSTYYYARVSLGNTAGSHTLHCEGGNFIAHVYGFTANESYGYSAGGATKPLTQYITINGQIFTPESQNTLCGEDTIKFACHPDYEYTKIEWYFGDGQSDLTNKDSVPHYYANSGSYPAYVLIYRESSNLCAGQNAVDSIPITVTIGRYQFSIDHIDIPCPEDGKEYIGKVYYSNEGHVNLKGDNVTIEFDAVAKAAGFKDEELTILDDYFQIKIPTGDNGAKPETLYGIHLVITSDCGGADTTMHFMINYDKDIITQRYDNVLGLLTTPFAGKTLTDFQWYRTSDSTAIEGQVSSNLNFYDLPYGGDTNEAYYVCFTINKGQADEVSTCACAKAFSNNSKTHDFGSDSTSLTIHAIYTAMTGNVVFVNADWNGQTDIECYAQWINASGKVYQDMKFDIPDGGCTIPTPSVSEPTLYLLRVVTGKGSRSFKFIIQ
;
A
#
# COMPACT_ATOMS: atom_id res chain seq x y z
N MET A 1 32.43 -35.43 -65.99
CA MET A 1 32.97 -35.95 -64.81
C MET A 1 33.39 -34.82 -63.95
N LYS A 2 33.12 -34.45 -62.89
CA LYS A 2 33.24 -33.27 -61.97
C LYS A 2 32.44 -32.05 -62.42
N LYS A 3 31.23 -31.91 -61.83
CA LYS A 3 30.50 -30.66 -61.80
C LYS A 3 30.87 -29.92 -60.48
N GLN A 4 31.48 -28.74 -60.62
CA GLN A 4 31.67 -27.78 -59.54
C GLN A 4 30.37 -27.01 -59.35
N LEU A 5 29.91 -26.98 -58.13
CA LEU A 5 28.78 -26.15 -57.66
C LEU A 5 29.37 -24.83 -57.21
N PHE A 6 28.97 -23.72 -57.85
CA PHE A 6 29.25 -22.36 -57.42
C PHE A 6 28.15 -21.96 -56.36
N PHE A 7 28.57 -21.68 -55.14
CA PHE A 7 27.73 -21.05 -54.17
C PHE A 7 27.96 -19.54 -54.19
N THR A 8 26.97 -18.80 -54.64
CA THR A 8 26.97 -17.33 -54.61
C THR A 8 26.59 -16.88 -53.24
N LEU A 9 27.52 -16.31 -52.47
CA LEU A 9 27.31 -15.71 -51.17
C LEU A 9 26.69 -14.31 -51.36
N LEU A 10 25.40 -14.14 -51.08
CA LEU A 10 24.73 -12.86 -51.08
C LEU A 10 24.92 -12.25 -49.69
N CYS A 11 25.84 -11.28 -49.54
CA CYS A 11 25.97 -10.45 -48.32
C CYS A 11 24.79 -9.50 -48.20
N CYS A 12 23.82 -9.83 -47.38
CA CYS A 12 22.89 -8.86 -46.83
C CYS A 12 23.59 -8.09 -45.70
N LEU A 13 24.01 -6.86 -45.96
CA LEU A 13 24.34 -5.88 -44.95
C LEU A 13 23.03 -5.52 -44.20
N VAL A 14 22.77 -6.17 -43.10
CA VAL A 14 21.84 -5.69 -42.12
C VAL A 14 22.60 -4.61 -41.31
N MET A 15 22.24 -3.36 -41.48
CA MET A 15 22.66 -2.30 -40.58
C MET A 15 22.06 -2.63 -39.21
N ALA A 16 22.85 -3.25 -38.35
CA ALA A 16 22.55 -3.34 -36.94
C ALA A 16 22.72 -1.93 -36.37
N SER A 17 21.60 -1.26 -36.14
CA SER A 17 21.57 -0.17 -35.19
C SER A 17 22.06 -0.72 -33.84
N PRO A 18 22.95 -0.03 -33.12
CA PRO A 18 23.28 -0.47 -31.77
C PRO A 18 22.00 -0.40 -30.95
N MET A 19 21.37 -1.55 -30.67
CA MET A 19 20.45 -1.65 -29.54
C MET A 19 21.31 -1.38 -28.31
N SER A 20 21.15 -0.21 -27.76
CA SER A 20 21.62 0.08 -26.41
C SER A 20 20.90 -0.89 -25.47
N ILE A 21 21.56 -1.98 -25.10
CA ILE A 21 21.14 -2.81 -23.99
C ILE A 21 21.36 -1.91 -22.78
N HIS A 22 20.32 -1.23 -22.34
CA HIS A 22 20.33 -0.58 -21.04
C HIS A 22 20.43 -1.71 -20.02
N ALA A 23 21.54 -1.75 -19.31
CA ALA A 23 21.66 -2.62 -18.14
C ALA A 23 20.53 -2.23 -17.20
N GLN A 24 19.64 -3.16 -16.95
CA GLN A 24 18.60 -2.99 -15.92
C GLN A 24 19.33 -2.82 -14.59
N SER A 25 18.93 -1.84 -13.79
CA SER A 25 19.47 -1.65 -12.43
C SER A 25 19.44 -2.98 -11.70
N THR A 26 20.57 -3.34 -11.06
CA THR A 26 20.65 -4.56 -10.23
C THR A 26 19.86 -4.43 -8.92
N VAL A 27 19.33 -3.24 -8.62
CA VAL A 27 18.56 -2.97 -7.40
C VAL A 27 17.08 -3.26 -7.67
N ALA A 28 16.50 -4.16 -6.86
CA ALA A 28 15.10 -4.54 -6.98
C ALA A 28 14.15 -3.36 -6.66
N GLU A 29 12.92 -3.42 -7.17
CA GLU A 29 11.88 -2.41 -6.88
C GLU A 29 11.67 -2.30 -5.35
N GLY A 30 11.63 -1.07 -4.82
CA GLY A 30 11.55 -0.80 -3.38
C GLY A 30 12.89 -0.82 -2.64
N GLN A 31 14.02 -1.01 -3.34
CA GLN A 31 15.36 -0.98 -2.76
C GLN A 31 16.21 0.19 -3.27
N SER A 32 15.59 1.19 -3.84
CA SER A 32 16.24 2.36 -4.43
C SER A 32 15.44 3.62 -4.15
N THR A 33 16.10 4.76 -4.26
CA THR A 33 15.44 6.07 -4.30
C THR A 33 14.68 6.32 -5.62
N GLU A 34 14.77 5.41 -6.59
CA GLU A 34 13.92 5.40 -7.78
C GLU A 34 12.67 4.54 -7.55
N GLY A 35 11.53 4.95 -8.10
CA GLY A 35 10.29 4.21 -7.95
C GLY A 35 9.15 4.75 -8.80
N LYS A 36 7.92 4.27 -8.53
CA LYS A 36 6.72 4.60 -9.32
C LYS A 36 5.65 5.36 -8.54
N ASP A 37 5.76 5.45 -7.23
CA ASP A 37 4.76 6.02 -6.33
C ASP A 37 5.44 6.85 -5.25
N PHE A 38 5.01 8.11 -5.04
CA PHE A 38 5.65 9.04 -4.13
C PHE A 38 4.64 9.95 -3.46
N TRP A 39 4.97 10.37 -2.23
CA TRP A 39 4.26 11.41 -1.49
C TRP A 39 5.18 12.58 -1.21
N VAL A 40 4.72 13.80 -1.50
CA VAL A 40 5.53 15.01 -1.31
C VAL A 40 4.72 16.15 -0.75
N THR A 41 5.33 16.90 0.16
CA THR A 41 4.84 18.19 0.66
C THR A 41 6.03 19.15 0.79
N PHE A 42 5.76 20.44 0.80
CA PHE A 42 6.78 21.48 0.97
C PHE A 42 6.64 22.13 2.33
N LEU A 43 7.76 22.40 2.95
CA LEU A 43 7.82 23.09 4.24
C LEU A 43 7.89 24.60 4.03
N GLN A 44 7.49 25.32 5.07
CA GLN A 44 7.48 26.77 5.08
C GLN A 44 8.89 27.34 4.87
N ALA A 45 9.04 28.20 3.86
CA ALA A 45 10.24 29.01 3.66
C ALA A 45 10.16 30.32 4.46
N ASP A 46 11.26 31.07 4.48
CA ASP A 46 11.34 32.38 5.13
C ASP A 46 10.23 33.32 4.68
N GLN A 47 9.57 34.00 5.63
CA GLN A 47 8.39 34.86 5.43
C GLN A 47 8.72 36.34 5.49
N ASP A 48 10.01 36.72 5.51
CA ASP A 48 10.43 38.10 5.85
C ASP A 48 10.10 39.18 4.80
N ASP A 49 9.83 38.78 3.56
CA ASP A 49 9.49 39.66 2.49
C ASP A 49 8.48 39.11 1.49
N ASN A 50 7.97 39.93 0.60
CA ASN A 50 7.02 39.58 -0.45
C ASN A 50 7.68 38.93 -1.68
N ASN A 51 8.87 38.35 -1.55
CA ASN A 51 9.52 37.64 -2.63
C ASN A 51 8.74 36.45 -3.15
N SER A 52 8.95 36.11 -4.40
CA SER A 52 8.27 35.01 -5.06
C SER A 52 8.78 33.65 -4.56
N LEU A 53 7.89 32.89 -4.01
CA LEU A 53 8.10 31.46 -3.74
C LEU A 53 7.86 30.66 -5.03
N GLN A 54 8.75 29.70 -5.31
CA GLN A 54 8.54 28.68 -6.35
C GLN A 54 8.69 27.30 -5.74
N LEU A 55 7.66 26.48 -5.89
CA LEU A 55 7.68 25.08 -5.51
C LEU A 55 7.63 24.23 -6.79
N GLN A 56 8.61 23.35 -6.95
CA GLN A 56 8.78 22.61 -8.20
C GLN A 56 9.12 21.14 -7.91
N LEU A 57 8.72 20.29 -8.84
CA LEU A 57 9.18 18.90 -8.93
C LEU A 57 10.07 18.75 -10.18
N SER A 58 11.18 18.06 -10.00
CA SER A 58 12.06 17.64 -11.09
C SER A 58 12.00 16.15 -11.21
N ILE A 59 11.67 15.67 -12.38
CA ILE A 59 11.38 14.26 -12.66
C ILE A 59 12.31 13.80 -13.76
N SER A 60 13.04 12.71 -13.51
CA SER A 60 13.85 12.06 -14.53
C SER A 60 13.60 10.55 -14.53
N SER A 61 13.83 9.90 -15.68
CA SER A 61 13.66 8.46 -15.83
C SER A 61 14.70 7.92 -16.81
N ARG A 62 15.03 6.65 -16.67
CA ARG A 62 15.87 5.91 -17.64
C ARG A 62 15.11 5.50 -18.89
N GLU A 63 13.75 5.49 -18.82
CA GLU A 63 12.85 5.11 -19.88
C GLU A 63 11.80 6.21 -20.12
N ASP A 64 11.26 6.27 -21.32
CA ASP A 64 10.11 7.12 -21.58
C ASP A 64 8.92 6.69 -20.74
N CYS A 65 8.32 7.64 -20.02
CA CYS A 65 7.21 7.35 -19.14
C CYS A 65 6.21 8.49 -19.01
N SER A 66 5.04 8.16 -18.48
CA SER A 66 4.02 9.12 -18.11
C SER A 66 3.93 9.23 -16.59
N VAL A 67 3.92 10.44 -16.06
CA VAL A 67 3.85 10.73 -14.63
C VAL A 67 2.62 11.55 -14.33
N THR A 68 1.83 11.10 -13.37
CA THR A 68 0.61 11.79 -12.92
C THR A 68 0.81 12.33 -11.52
N ILE A 69 0.50 13.62 -11.34
CA ILE A 69 0.60 14.35 -10.07
C ILE A 69 -0.80 14.73 -9.64
N THR A 70 -1.22 14.31 -8.48
CA THR A 70 -2.56 14.56 -7.93
C THR A 70 -2.49 15.12 -6.52
N ASN A 71 -3.52 15.86 -6.11
CA ASN A 71 -3.83 16.03 -4.70
C ASN A 71 -5.14 15.25 -4.43
N PRO A 72 -5.11 14.17 -3.63
CA PRO A 72 -6.27 13.29 -3.48
C PRO A 72 -7.47 13.95 -2.77
N PHE A 73 -7.29 15.12 -2.19
CA PHE A 73 -8.35 15.87 -1.48
C PHE A 73 -8.91 17.04 -2.30
N THR A 74 -8.44 17.20 -3.54
CA THR A 74 -8.90 18.22 -4.47
C THR A 74 -9.16 17.60 -5.84
N SER A 75 -9.62 18.41 -6.80
CA SER A 75 -9.76 17.96 -8.20
C SER A 75 -8.46 18.07 -9.02
N TYR A 76 -7.32 18.37 -8.38
CA TYR A 76 -6.08 18.53 -9.11
C TYR A 76 -5.53 17.20 -9.59
N SER A 77 -5.31 17.13 -10.90
CA SER A 77 -4.61 16.03 -11.57
C SER A 77 -3.89 16.60 -12.79
N GLU A 78 -2.59 16.39 -12.89
CA GLU A 78 -1.75 16.81 -14.01
C GLU A 78 -0.88 15.64 -14.45
N THR A 79 -0.87 15.34 -15.74
CA THR A 79 -0.04 14.28 -16.29
C THR A 79 1.00 14.89 -17.22
N VAL A 80 2.26 14.50 -17.03
CA VAL A 80 3.41 14.93 -17.83
C VAL A 80 4.14 13.71 -18.40
N ASN A 81 4.71 13.89 -19.59
CA ASN A 81 5.56 12.87 -20.22
C ASN A 81 7.02 13.19 -19.93
N VAL A 82 7.77 12.20 -19.50
CA VAL A 82 9.21 12.25 -19.23
C VAL A 82 9.92 11.47 -20.30
N THR A 83 10.86 12.12 -20.99
CA THR A 83 11.72 11.46 -21.98
C THR A 83 12.94 10.86 -21.29
N ALA A 84 13.33 9.65 -21.68
CA ALA A 84 14.48 8.96 -21.13
C ALA A 84 15.75 9.82 -21.11
N GLY A 85 16.40 9.89 -19.94
CA GLY A 85 17.61 10.70 -19.71
C GLY A 85 17.42 12.22 -19.73
N GLN A 86 16.16 12.69 -19.80
CA GLN A 86 15.85 14.13 -19.72
C GLN A 86 15.14 14.46 -18.40
N MET A 87 15.35 15.70 -17.93
CA MET A 87 14.63 16.21 -16.77
C MET A 87 13.34 16.92 -17.20
N GLN A 88 12.22 16.52 -16.64
CA GLN A 88 10.95 17.22 -16.71
C GLN A 88 10.76 18.06 -15.46
N LEU A 89 10.69 19.37 -15.62
CA LEU A 89 10.40 20.32 -14.53
C LEU A 89 8.90 20.62 -14.48
N VAL A 90 8.29 20.48 -13.31
CA VAL A 90 6.88 20.80 -13.07
C VAL A 90 6.80 21.88 -12.00
N THR A 91 6.30 23.06 -12.35
CA THR A 91 6.06 24.14 -11.40
C THR A 91 4.67 24.00 -10.77
N LEU A 92 4.67 23.73 -9.48
CA LEU A 92 3.45 23.57 -8.70
C LEU A 92 2.88 24.91 -8.26
N TYR A 93 3.76 25.81 -7.85
CA TYR A 93 3.43 27.14 -7.40
C TYR A 93 4.50 28.14 -7.81
N SER A 94 4.09 29.36 -8.16
CA SER A 94 4.94 30.53 -8.30
C SER A 94 4.15 31.77 -7.89
N GLY A 95 4.55 32.42 -6.79
CA GLY A 95 3.79 33.53 -6.24
C GLY A 95 4.30 34.03 -4.90
N ASN A 96 3.43 34.68 -4.14
CA ASN A 96 3.77 35.26 -2.84
C ASN A 96 4.20 34.19 -1.83
N VAL A 97 5.22 34.44 -1.04
CA VAL A 97 5.77 33.53 -0.03
C VAL A 97 4.93 33.47 1.24
N LEU A 98 4.15 34.51 1.57
CA LEU A 98 3.34 34.54 2.79
C LEU A 98 2.40 33.34 2.83
N SER A 99 2.47 32.55 3.90
CA SER A 99 1.84 31.23 4.03
C SER A 99 0.36 31.21 3.67
N ASP A 100 -0.42 32.17 4.19
CA ASP A 100 -1.86 32.22 3.92
C ASP A 100 -2.15 32.61 2.46
N ASN A 101 -1.38 33.54 1.90
CA ASN A 101 -1.55 33.98 0.51
C ASN A 101 -1.14 32.86 -0.46
N ALA A 102 -0.01 32.20 -0.22
CA ALA A 102 0.45 31.09 -1.02
C ALA A 102 -0.56 29.93 -0.99
N ARG A 103 -1.02 29.56 0.19
CA ARG A 103 -1.98 28.50 0.38
C ARG A 103 -3.34 28.80 -0.28
N ASN A 104 -3.84 30.03 -0.14
CA ASN A 104 -5.09 30.45 -0.77
C ASN A 104 -4.98 30.43 -2.30
N ALA A 105 -3.85 30.86 -2.84
CA ALA A 105 -3.59 30.79 -4.29
C ALA A 105 -3.51 29.32 -4.77
N MET A 106 -2.83 28.44 -4.05
CA MET A 106 -2.78 27.00 -4.35
C MET A 106 -4.17 26.36 -4.27
N ALA A 107 -5.01 26.76 -3.34
CA ALA A 107 -6.37 26.25 -3.20
C ALA A 107 -7.23 26.56 -4.43
N THR A 108 -7.02 27.68 -5.11
CA THR A 108 -7.76 28.03 -6.34
C THR A 108 -7.46 27.09 -7.51
N THR A 109 -6.26 26.49 -7.52
CA THR A 109 -5.81 25.54 -8.55
C THR A 109 -5.91 24.09 -8.10
N GLY A 110 -6.25 23.85 -6.84
CA GLY A 110 -6.21 22.54 -6.22
C GLY A 110 -4.81 21.98 -5.93
N LYS A 111 -3.72 22.70 -6.26
CA LYS A 111 -2.32 22.31 -6.07
C LYS A 111 -1.82 22.56 -4.64
N VAL A 112 -2.62 22.27 -3.63
CA VAL A 112 -2.26 22.52 -2.23
C VAL A 112 -1.15 21.55 -1.80
N CYS A 113 0.06 22.07 -1.60
CA CYS A 113 1.25 21.27 -1.25
C CYS A 113 2.19 21.96 -0.24
N TYR A 114 1.74 23.00 0.45
CA TYR A 114 2.56 23.82 1.35
C TYR A 114 2.10 23.69 2.79
N ALA A 115 2.92 23.05 3.64
CA ALA A 115 2.63 22.79 5.04
C ALA A 115 2.89 24.03 5.89
N VAL A 116 1.83 24.57 6.49
CA VAL A 116 1.88 25.83 7.28
C VAL A 116 1.05 25.79 8.55
N ARG A 117 0.21 24.78 8.73
CA ARG A 117 -0.68 24.65 9.89
C ARG A 117 -0.07 23.71 10.92
N SER A 118 0.55 24.29 11.95
CA SER A 118 1.19 23.50 12.99
C SER A 118 0.19 22.65 13.75
N GLU A 119 0.54 21.38 13.91
CA GLU A 119 -0.08 20.39 14.78
C GLU A 119 -1.59 20.25 14.55
N GLN A 120 -1.96 20.34 13.27
CA GLN A 120 -3.30 20.10 12.75
C GLN A 120 -3.24 19.14 11.58
N VAL A 121 -4.29 18.36 11.39
CA VAL A 121 -4.44 17.53 10.20
C VAL A 121 -4.68 18.43 9.00
N ASP A 122 -3.91 18.26 7.96
CA ASP A 122 -3.99 19.03 6.72
C ASP A 122 -3.99 18.13 5.49
N THR A 123 -4.36 18.68 4.33
CA THR A 123 -4.49 18.00 3.04
C THR A 123 -3.52 18.57 2.00
N CYS A 124 -2.32 18.93 2.45
CA CYS A 124 -1.30 19.60 1.64
C CYS A 124 -0.20 18.68 1.15
N ALA A 125 -0.52 17.44 0.78
CA ALA A 125 0.40 16.56 0.09
C ALA A 125 -0.04 16.29 -1.35
N LEU A 126 0.95 16.04 -2.21
CA LEU A 126 0.74 15.56 -3.57
C LEU A 126 1.13 14.08 -3.65
N HIS A 127 0.36 13.34 -4.41
CA HIS A 127 0.64 11.97 -4.80
C HIS A 127 1.17 11.96 -6.23
N VAL A 128 2.36 11.41 -6.43
CA VAL A 128 3.01 11.31 -7.73
C VAL A 128 3.13 9.85 -8.12
N THR A 129 2.55 9.48 -9.25
CA THR A 129 2.60 8.11 -9.77
C THR A 129 3.19 8.09 -11.17
N SER A 130 3.90 7.02 -11.52
CA SER A 130 4.55 6.87 -12.81
C SER A 130 4.36 5.48 -13.40
N THR A 131 4.35 5.40 -14.72
CA THR A 131 4.30 4.12 -15.45
C THR A 131 5.62 3.36 -15.42
N LYS A 132 6.75 4.05 -15.14
CA LYS A 132 8.11 3.48 -15.02
C LYS A 132 8.80 4.06 -13.80
N ASN A 133 9.93 3.48 -13.39
CA ASN A 133 10.74 4.04 -12.31
C ASN A 133 11.25 5.43 -12.68
N ILE A 134 11.09 6.36 -11.76
CA ILE A 134 11.56 7.73 -11.87
C ILE A 134 12.42 8.10 -10.65
N SER A 135 13.33 9.03 -10.82
CA SER A 135 13.90 9.81 -9.73
C SER A 135 13.08 11.09 -9.58
N LEU A 136 12.65 11.37 -8.37
CA LEU A 136 11.84 12.54 -8.04
C LEU A 136 12.60 13.46 -7.09
N PHE A 137 12.70 14.72 -7.44
CA PHE A 137 13.31 15.75 -6.60
C PHE A 137 12.32 16.88 -6.36
N ALA A 138 12.31 17.43 -5.16
CA ALA A 138 11.50 18.59 -4.79
C ALA A 138 12.40 19.79 -4.50
N THR A 139 12.09 20.95 -5.09
CA THR A 139 12.82 22.19 -4.88
C THR A 139 11.92 23.22 -4.24
N ASN A 140 12.39 23.78 -3.14
CA ASN A 140 11.77 24.90 -2.43
C ASN A 140 12.63 26.13 -2.66
N TYR A 141 12.21 27.02 -3.54
CA TYR A 141 12.95 28.18 -3.96
C TYR A 141 12.20 29.48 -3.62
N LYS A 142 12.90 30.37 -2.99
CA LYS A 142 12.54 31.80 -2.86
C LYS A 142 13.77 32.61 -3.25
N LYS A 143 13.63 33.75 -3.87
CA LYS A 143 14.79 34.62 -4.21
C LYS A 143 15.67 34.83 -2.98
N ALA A 144 16.96 34.53 -3.11
CA ALA A 144 17.98 34.54 -2.05
C ALA A 144 17.79 33.50 -0.96
N THR A 145 17.00 32.42 -1.20
CA THR A 145 16.94 31.24 -0.36
C THR A 145 16.55 30.04 -1.22
N PHE A 146 17.33 28.96 -1.21
CA PHE A 146 17.10 27.80 -2.07
C PHE A 146 17.59 26.50 -1.44
N ASP A 147 16.75 25.48 -1.41
CA ASP A 147 17.20 24.12 -1.14
C ASP A 147 16.39 23.09 -1.92
N ALA A 148 16.91 21.86 -2.00
CA ALA A 148 16.33 20.76 -2.75
C ALA A 148 16.50 19.43 -2.01
N THR A 149 15.63 18.48 -2.29
CA THR A 149 15.72 17.14 -1.74
C THR A 149 15.39 16.08 -2.77
N ASN A 150 16.02 14.93 -2.66
CA ASN A 150 15.52 13.69 -3.26
C ASN A 150 14.27 13.24 -2.52
N VAL A 151 13.23 12.77 -3.25
CA VAL A 151 11.99 12.25 -2.68
C VAL A 151 12.00 10.73 -2.75
N LEU A 152 11.79 10.09 -1.61
CA LEU A 152 11.76 8.63 -1.52
C LEU A 152 10.45 8.07 -2.09
N PRO A 153 10.52 6.98 -2.87
CA PRO A 153 9.31 6.28 -3.29
C PRO A 153 8.58 5.67 -2.09
N THR A 154 7.28 5.52 -2.19
CA THR A 154 6.41 4.94 -1.14
C THR A 154 6.87 3.54 -0.72
N ALA A 155 7.44 2.77 -1.65
CA ALA A 155 8.00 1.46 -1.36
C ALA A 155 9.18 1.51 -0.36
N SER A 156 9.94 2.61 -0.37
CA SER A 156 11.10 2.85 0.51
C SER A 156 10.75 3.63 1.78
N LEU A 157 9.48 3.96 2.01
CA LEU A 157 9.05 4.58 3.26
C LEU A 157 8.91 3.52 4.36
N LEU A 158 9.26 3.89 5.57
CA LEU A 158 9.12 3.07 6.77
C LEU A 158 8.38 3.86 7.87
N ASP A 159 8.41 3.36 9.09
CA ASP A 159 7.62 3.87 10.21
C ASP A 159 8.40 4.74 11.20
N GLU A 160 9.75 4.69 11.18
CA GLU A 160 10.60 5.26 12.23
C GLU A 160 11.66 6.21 11.69
N TYR A 161 11.74 7.41 12.28
CA TYR A 161 12.63 8.50 11.88
C TYR A 161 13.17 9.28 13.06
N VAL A 162 14.31 9.91 12.88
CA VAL A 162 14.80 10.95 13.79
C VAL A 162 15.08 12.22 12.99
N ILE A 163 14.57 13.32 13.47
CA ILE A 163 14.62 14.61 12.80
C ILE A 163 16.01 15.21 12.89
N GLN A 164 16.49 15.72 11.77
CA GLN A 164 17.67 16.54 11.68
C GLN A 164 17.31 17.89 11.09
N THR A 165 17.44 18.95 11.88
CA THR A 165 17.23 20.33 11.46
C THR A 165 18.45 21.17 11.83
N TYR A 166 18.30 22.45 11.94
CA TYR A 166 19.33 23.33 12.52
C TYR A 166 18.70 24.43 13.37
N THR A 167 19.50 25.05 14.20
CA THR A 167 19.08 26.15 15.05
C THR A 167 18.58 27.34 14.21
N PRO A 168 17.32 27.78 14.38
CA PRO A 168 16.80 28.94 13.68
C PRO A 168 17.61 30.18 13.97
N SER A 169 17.82 31.03 12.95
CA SER A 169 18.52 32.29 13.14
C SER A 169 17.75 33.24 14.04
N ASP A 170 18.47 33.95 14.92
CA ASP A 170 17.90 35.06 15.68
C ASP A 170 17.84 36.29 14.79
N HIS A 171 16.71 36.53 14.16
CA HIS A 171 16.49 37.72 13.33
C HIS A 171 15.44 38.59 13.98
N GLY A 172 15.86 39.80 14.42
CA GLY A 172 15.04 40.80 15.10
C GLY A 172 13.95 41.44 14.28
N GLY A 173 13.46 40.81 13.20
CA GLY A 173 12.35 41.29 12.37
C GLY A 173 10.98 40.91 12.91
N VAL A 174 9.94 41.58 12.42
CA VAL A 174 8.54 41.41 12.81
C VAL A 174 8.05 39.99 12.54
N ASN A 175 8.69 39.23 11.66
CA ASN A 175 8.35 37.87 11.23
C ASN A 175 9.33 36.81 11.77
N ALA A 176 10.20 37.16 12.71
CA ALA A 176 11.12 36.22 13.38
C ALA A 176 10.43 35.15 14.21
N THR A 177 9.33 34.56 13.72
CA THR A 177 8.47 33.61 14.43
C THR A 177 8.62 32.17 13.97
N GLN A 178 9.66 31.89 13.14
CA GLN A 178 9.77 30.62 12.45
C GLN A 178 10.87 29.76 13.07
N GLY A 179 10.45 28.77 13.86
CA GLY A 179 11.35 27.76 14.39
C GLY A 179 11.62 26.65 13.38
N SER A 180 12.53 25.74 13.72
CA SER A 180 12.72 24.51 12.94
C SER A 180 11.45 23.68 12.91
N HIS A 181 11.29 22.83 11.89
CA HIS A 181 10.05 22.16 11.62
C HIS A 181 10.24 20.81 10.94
N PHE A 182 9.21 19.99 11.01
CA PHE A 182 9.04 18.79 10.20
C PHE A 182 7.58 18.59 9.82
N ALA A 183 7.33 17.80 8.77
CA ALA A 183 6.01 17.37 8.37
C ALA A 183 5.99 15.87 8.12
N VAL A 184 4.93 15.21 8.57
CA VAL A 184 4.68 13.80 8.33
C VAL A 184 3.52 13.67 7.37
N ILE A 185 3.67 12.87 6.30
CA ILE A 185 2.60 12.46 5.40
C ILE A 185 2.28 11.01 5.70
N ALA A 186 1.04 10.70 5.99
CA ALA A 186 0.58 9.32 6.09
C ALA A 186 0.54 8.66 4.70
N ALA A 187 1.30 7.61 4.48
CA ALA A 187 1.23 6.84 3.23
C ALA A 187 0.13 5.78 3.25
N GLU A 188 -0.48 5.54 4.41
CA GLU A 188 -1.54 4.57 4.66
C GLU A 188 -2.66 5.18 5.50
N ASP A 189 -3.87 4.59 5.40
CA ASP A 189 -5.03 5.02 6.20
C ASP A 189 -4.87 4.64 7.67
N ASN A 190 -5.55 5.42 8.54
CA ASN A 190 -5.58 5.23 9.99
C ASN A 190 -4.19 5.26 10.65
N THR A 191 -3.30 6.11 10.13
CA THR A 191 -1.96 6.30 10.68
C THR A 191 -1.99 7.21 11.91
N VAL A 192 -1.37 6.79 12.98
CA VAL A 192 -1.14 7.59 14.19
C VAL A 192 0.36 7.69 14.40
N VAL A 193 0.83 8.91 14.65
CA VAL A 193 2.26 9.20 14.81
C VAL A 193 2.54 9.64 16.23
N ASP A 194 3.46 8.97 16.88
CA ASP A 194 4.05 9.37 18.15
C ASP A 194 5.36 10.14 17.89
N TYR A 195 5.56 11.23 18.59
CA TYR A 195 6.83 11.96 18.50
C TYR A 195 7.27 12.51 19.85
N CYS A 196 8.60 12.48 20.08
CA CYS A 196 9.23 12.93 21.30
C CYS A 196 10.14 14.12 20.97
N PRO A 197 9.63 15.38 21.07
CA PRO A 197 10.40 16.53 20.65
C PRO A 197 11.51 16.88 21.64
N THR A 198 12.67 17.25 21.11
CA THR A 198 13.84 17.69 21.90
C THR A 198 13.76 19.15 22.38
N VAL A 199 12.77 19.89 21.89
CA VAL A 199 12.41 21.26 22.34
C VAL A 199 10.89 21.40 22.29
N PRO A 200 10.28 22.30 23.08
CA PRO A 200 8.83 22.46 23.07
C PRO A 200 8.32 22.90 21.70
N THR A 201 7.29 22.21 21.18
CA THR A 201 6.58 22.62 19.99
C THR A 201 5.67 23.83 20.26
N LYS A 202 5.13 24.42 19.21
CA LYS A 202 4.20 25.54 19.35
C LYS A 202 2.95 25.12 20.13
N MET A 203 2.37 23.94 19.81
CA MET A 203 1.20 23.43 20.51
C MET A 203 1.51 23.11 21.98
N ALA A 204 2.67 22.52 22.27
CA ALA A 204 3.09 22.25 23.63
C ALA A 204 3.14 23.55 24.46
N ASN A 205 3.80 24.58 23.94
CA ASN A 205 3.86 25.91 24.60
C ASN A 205 2.49 26.53 24.82
N ASP A 206 1.63 26.52 23.80
CA ASP A 206 0.27 27.07 23.89
C ASP A 206 -0.61 26.29 24.87
N SER A 207 -0.51 24.95 24.84
CA SER A 207 -1.30 24.05 25.70
C SER A 207 -0.87 24.12 27.17
N ILE A 208 0.44 24.18 27.44
CA ILE A 208 0.98 24.36 28.79
C ILE A 208 0.47 25.68 29.35
N LYS A 209 0.56 26.76 28.57
CA LYS A 209 0.06 28.07 29.01
C LYS A 209 -1.44 28.06 29.26
N ALA A 210 -2.23 27.48 28.37
CA ALA A 210 -3.69 27.39 28.54
C ALA A 210 -4.10 26.58 29.76
N ALA A 211 -3.42 25.46 30.05
CA ALA A 211 -3.64 24.64 31.22
C ALA A 211 -3.27 25.38 32.52
N GLN A 212 -2.17 26.14 32.54
CA GLN A 212 -1.75 26.95 33.65
C GLN A 212 -2.74 28.10 33.90
N ASP A 213 -3.13 28.84 32.88
CA ASP A 213 -4.11 29.93 32.97
C ASP A 213 -5.45 29.41 33.53
N LYS A 214 -5.89 28.22 33.10
CA LYS A 214 -7.12 27.58 33.60
C LYS A 214 -6.98 27.10 35.04
N LYS A 215 -5.84 26.51 35.41
CA LYS A 215 -5.54 26.10 36.79
C LYS A 215 -5.58 27.32 37.72
N ASP A 216 -4.96 28.42 37.35
CA ASP A 216 -4.87 29.64 38.13
C ASP A 216 -6.27 30.30 38.33
N PHE A 217 -7.16 30.19 37.33
CA PHE A 217 -8.50 30.76 37.38
C PHE A 217 -9.54 29.83 38.03
N MET A 218 -9.51 28.50 37.74
CA MET A 218 -10.56 27.55 38.14
C MET A 218 -10.10 26.48 39.14
N GLY A 219 -8.79 26.37 39.40
CA GLY A 219 -8.19 25.32 40.20
C GLY A 219 -7.84 24.07 39.39
N GLU A 220 -6.96 23.24 39.97
CA GLU A 220 -6.46 22.03 39.30
C GLU A 220 -7.52 20.95 39.08
N GLU A 221 -8.55 20.93 39.96
CA GLU A 221 -9.68 19.99 39.87
C GLU A 221 -10.55 20.21 38.63
N ALA A 222 -10.53 21.42 38.05
CA ALA A 222 -11.27 21.75 36.84
C ALA A 222 -10.58 21.31 35.54
N LEU A 223 -9.36 20.79 35.64
CA LEU A 223 -8.59 20.36 34.49
C LEU A 223 -8.98 18.97 34.02
N THR A 224 -9.09 18.80 32.70
CA THR A 224 -9.19 17.50 32.06
C THR A 224 -7.85 16.74 32.18
N ASP A 225 -7.87 15.43 31.95
CA ASP A 225 -6.63 14.62 31.97
C ASP A 225 -5.61 15.10 30.93
N ARG A 226 -6.06 15.58 29.75
CA ARG A 226 -5.20 16.17 28.74
C ARG A 226 -4.57 17.49 29.17
N GLU A 227 -5.31 18.34 29.90
CA GLU A 227 -4.78 19.59 30.46
C GLU A 227 -3.79 19.29 31.59
N LYS A 228 -4.03 18.27 32.39
CA LYS A 228 -3.10 17.79 33.42
C LYS A 228 -1.83 17.22 32.79
N PHE A 229 -1.92 16.50 31.67
CA PHE A 229 -0.75 16.07 30.88
C PHE A 229 0.11 17.28 30.51
N TRP A 230 -0.48 18.34 29.92
CA TRP A 230 0.29 19.51 29.51
C TRP A 230 0.92 20.27 30.68
N LEU A 231 0.28 20.32 31.86
CA LEU A 231 0.87 20.92 33.06
C LEU A 231 2.11 20.17 33.55
N ASN A 232 2.15 18.87 33.38
CA ASN A 232 3.24 18.02 33.81
C ASN A 232 4.21 17.65 32.66
N TYR A 233 3.96 18.19 31.47
CA TYR A 233 4.77 17.89 30.30
C TYR A 233 6.23 18.29 30.47
N THR A 234 7.11 17.36 30.15
CA THR A 234 8.56 17.56 30.11
C THR A 234 9.08 17.29 28.70
N ILE A 235 10.19 17.93 28.33
CA ILE A 235 10.85 17.67 27.04
C ILE A 235 11.22 16.19 26.98
N GLY A 236 10.89 15.52 25.88
CA GLY A 236 11.07 14.08 25.70
C GLY A 236 9.83 13.25 25.95
N ASP A 237 8.78 13.83 26.55
CA ASP A 237 7.49 13.14 26.65
C ASP A 237 6.89 12.93 25.25
N THR A 238 6.21 11.80 25.08
CA THR A 238 5.59 11.44 23.81
C THR A 238 4.31 12.24 23.57
N ILE A 239 4.26 12.93 22.45
CA ILE A 239 3.08 13.60 21.92
C ILE A 239 2.53 12.74 20.78
N GLN A 240 1.21 12.56 20.76
CA GLN A 240 0.51 11.78 19.76
C GLN A 240 -0.21 12.69 18.76
N SER A 241 -0.09 12.40 17.48
CA SER A 241 -0.90 13.03 16.44
C SER A 241 -2.37 12.58 16.50
N PRO A 242 -3.31 13.34 15.94
CA PRO A 242 -4.61 12.77 15.54
C PRO A 242 -4.41 11.63 14.53
N VAL A 243 -5.48 10.83 14.31
CA VAL A 243 -5.51 9.82 13.25
C VAL A 243 -5.42 10.51 11.90
N LEU A 244 -4.50 10.06 11.06
CA LEU A 244 -4.29 10.54 9.69
C LEU A 244 -4.79 9.51 8.68
N MET A 245 -5.48 9.98 7.67
CA MET A 245 -5.82 9.19 6.48
C MET A 245 -4.69 9.33 5.46
N LYS A 246 -4.59 8.36 4.54
CA LYS A 246 -3.59 8.34 3.47
C LYS A 246 -3.55 9.68 2.72
N GLY A 247 -2.37 10.26 2.60
CA GLY A 247 -2.12 11.56 1.99
C GLY A 247 -2.39 12.78 2.89
N GLN A 248 -2.88 12.59 4.12
CA GLN A 248 -2.95 13.70 5.07
C GLN A 248 -1.60 14.01 5.68
N VAL A 249 -1.42 15.28 6.03
CA VAL A 249 -0.18 15.85 6.56
C VAL A 249 -0.36 16.30 7.99
N TYR A 250 0.62 16.03 8.82
CA TYR A 250 0.74 16.58 10.16
C TYR A 250 2.05 17.34 10.26
N TYR A 251 1.96 18.67 10.34
CA TYR A 251 3.11 19.57 10.38
C TYR A 251 3.38 20.03 11.80
N VAL A 252 4.64 19.97 12.22
CA VAL A 252 5.09 20.34 13.56
C VAL A 252 6.21 21.38 13.45
N TRP A 253 6.12 22.45 14.24
CA TRP A 253 7.17 23.44 14.31
C TRP A 253 7.35 23.96 15.73
N THR A 254 8.55 24.52 16.01
CA THR A 254 8.81 25.20 17.28
C THR A 254 8.29 26.61 17.19
N GLY A 255 7.49 27.04 18.16
CA GLY A 255 7.12 28.44 18.28
C GLY A 255 8.37 29.31 18.58
N LYS A 256 8.31 30.57 18.23
CA LYS A 256 9.34 31.53 18.66
C LYS A 256 9.36 31.59 20.18
N LYS A 257 10.53 31.35 20.77
CA LYS A 257 10.82 31.74 22.14
C LYS A 257 11.90 32.82 22.12
N ASP A 258 11.65 33.93 22.76
CA ASP A 258 12.47 35.16 22.68
C ASP A 258 13.96 34.99 23.07
N LYS A 259 14.40 33.82 23.51
CA LYS A 259 15.77 33.60 23.99
C LYS A 259 16.35 32.21 23.76
N GLU A 260 15.57 31.24 23.23
CA GLU A 260 16.10 29.92 22.96
C GLU A 260 15.59 29.46 21.59
N PRO A 261 16.47 29.43 20.59
CA PRO A 261 16.08 28.94 19.28
C PRO A 261 15.74 27.46 19.33
N GLY A 262 14.55 27.12 18.85
CA GLY A 262 14.06 25.76 18.84
C GLY A 262 14.63 24.93 17.71
N ASP A 263 15.67 24.15 17.97
CA ASP A 263 16.21 23.16 17.04
C ASP A 263 15.63 21.77 17.39
N LEU A 264 14.79 21.23 16.52
CA LEU A 264 14.14 19.91 16.67
C LEU A 264 15.06 18.72 16.35
N SER A 265 16.35 18.94 16.08
CA SER A 265 17.29 17.84 15.88
C SER A 265 17.25 16.85 17.04
N GLY A 266 17.24 15.55 16.72
CA GLY A 266 17.10 14.48 17.71
C GLY A 266 15.66 14.13 18.09
N THR A 267 14.65 14.86 17.56
CA THR A 267 13.24 14.50 17.77
C THR A 267 12.96 13.13 17.15
N TYR A 268 12.52 12.19 17.97
CA TYR A 268 12.10 10.88 17.52
C TYR A 268 10.67 10.90 17.00
N VAL A 269 10.40 10.24 15.87
CA VAL A 269 9.09 10.17 15.21
C VAL A 269 8.82 8.73 14.79
N LYS A 270 7.70 8.18 15.22
CA LYS A 270 7.31 6.81 14.88
C LYS A 270 5.82 6.71 14.60
N ALA A 271 5.48 6.09 13.47
CA ALA A 271 4.11 5.67 13.20
C ALA A 271 3.80 4.37 13.95
N ARG A 272 2.59 4.28 14.51
CA ARG A 272 2.12 3.05 15.14
C ARG A 272 1.78 2.00 14.10
N ASP A 273 1.77 0.74 14.53
CA ASP A 273 1.37 -0.43 13.71
C ASP A 273 2.22 -0.57 12.43
N ASN A 274 3.49 -0.14 12.48
CA ASN A 274 4.46 -0.13 11.38
C ASN A 274 3.94 0.56 10.11
N LYS A 275 3.05 1.53 10.26
CA LYS A 275 2.48 2.30 9.15
C LYS A 275 3.54 3.15 8.46
N LYS A 276 3.56 3.11 7.12
CA LYS A 276 4.51 3.90 6.34
C LYS A 276 4.18 5.39 6.38
N ILE A 277 5.21 6.19 6.61
CA ILE A 277 5.12 7.66 6.61
C ILE A 277 6.25 8.27 5.81
N ALA A 278 5.99 9.39 5.13
CA ALA A 278 7.06 10.23 4.58
C ALA A 278 7.29 11.42 5.52
N VAL A 279 8.54 11.68 5.85
CA VAL A 279 8.91 12.75 6.79
C VAL A 279 9.79 13.77 6.08
N PHE A 280 9.35 15.03 6.04
CA PHE A 280 10.13 16.17 5.55
C PHE A 280 10.55 17.06 6.71
N GLN A 281 11.77 17.57 6.66
CA GLN A 281 12.40 18.27 7.76
C GLN A 281 13.16 19.50 7.27
N GLY A 282 13.36 20.48 8.15
CA GLY A 282 14.10 21.68 7.78
C GLY A 282 14.00 22.82 8.78
N CYS A 283 14.45 23.95 8.34
CA CYS A 283 14.35 25.22 9.05
C CYS A 283 14.11 26.34 8.04
N PRO A 284 13.07 27.18 8.23
CA PRO A 284 12.74 28.22 7.27
C PRO A 284 13.82 29.31 7.17
N HIS A 285 14.67 29.39 8.18
CA HIS A 285 15.70 30.43 8.24
C HIS A 285 16.78 30.09 9.27
N THR A 286 17.97 29.75 8.81
CA THR A 286 19.08 29.35 9.67
C THR A 286 20.43 29.92 9.21
N ASN A 287 21.35 30.09 10.13
CA ASN A 287 22.77 30.38 9.88
C ASN A 287 23.61 29.17 10.26
N ILE A 288 24.54 28.79 9.43
CA ILE A 288 25.42 27.66 9.70
C ILE A 288 26.88 28.07 9.60
N PRO A 289 27.67 28.01 10.68
CA PRO A 289 27.24 27.78 12.05
C PRO A 289 26.34 28.87 12.63
N TYR A 290 25.65 28.56 13.72
CA TYR A 290 24.77 29.53 14.40
C TYR A 290 25.49 30.84 14.73
N GLN A 291 24.79 31.97 14.55
CA GLN A 291 25.26 33.35 14.76
C GLN A 291 26.18 33.95 13.68
N VAL A 292 26.53 33.25 12.61
CA VAL A 292 27.11 33.91 11.42
C VAL A 292 26.06 34.77 10.72
N LYS A 293 26.52 35.71 9.88
CA LYS A 293 25.64 36.75 9.38
C LYS A 293 24.65 36.31 8.31
N GLN A 294 25.09 35.43 7.42
CA GLN A 294 24.30 35.05 6.23
C GLN A 294 23.51 33.76 6.55
N ARG A 295 22.35 33.64 5.92
CA ARG A 295 21.35 32.68 6.30
C ARG A 295 20.52 32.21 5.10
N ASP A 296 20.03 30.99 5.17
CA ASP A 296 19.14 30.41 4.19
C ASP A 296 18.10 29.49 4.87
N HIS A 297 17.09 29.02 4.14
CA HIS A 297 16.29 27.90 4.60
C HIS A 297 17.01 26.58 4.27
N ILE A 298 16.68 25.54 5.01
CA ILE A 298 17.11 24.18 4.73
C ILE A 298 15.88 23.28 4.61
N PHE A 299 15.92 22.35 3.65
CA PHE A 299 14.80 21.48 3.32
C PHE A 299 15.31 20.12 2.84
N SER A 300 14.86 19.04 3.51
CA SER A 300 15.24 17.67 3.14
C SER A 300 14.14 16.68 3.52
N GLN A 301 14.01 15.58 2.78
CA GLN A 301 13.29 14.42 3.28
C GLN A 301 14.19 13.63 4.22
N ALA A 302 13.66 13.23 5.39
CA ALA A 302 14.36 12.41 6.34
C ALA A 302 14.45 10.96 5.84
N MET A 303 15.56 10.29 6.16
CA MET A 303 15.74 8.86 5.93
C MET A 303 15.25 8.06 7.13
N PRO A 304 14.50 6.98 6.93
CA PRO A 304 14.15 6.03 7.99
C PRO A 304 15.38 5.54 8.74
N THR A 305 15.23 5.28 10.04
CA THR A 305 16.35 4.82 10.90
C THR A 305 16.93 3.49 10.44
N GLN A 306 16.12 2.65 9.80
CA GLN A 306 16.57 1.35 9.27
C GLN A 306 17.52 1.46 8.07
N TYR A 307 17.66 2.65 7.47
CA TYR A 307 18.63 2.93 6.40
C TYR A 307 19.92 3.61 6.91
N TRP A 308 20.05 3.79 8.20
CA TRP A 308 21.27 4.34 8.79
C TRP A 308 22.41 3.34 8.71
N GLY A 309 23.62 3.80 8.50
CA GLY A 309 24.79 2.94 8.30
C GLY A 309 25.94 3.23 9.24
N ASN A 310 27.01 2.49 9.05
CA ASN A 310 28.18 2.56 9.94
C ASN A 310 29.41 3.14 9.27
N THR A 311 29.47 3.20 7.94
CA THR A 311 30.65 3.65 7.20
C THR A 311 30.28 4.77 6.22
N PHE A 312 30.95 5.90 6.35
CA PHE A 312 30.72 7.07 5.51
C PHE A 312 32.04 7.59 4.96
N VAL A 313 32.06 7.96 3.70
CA VAL A 313 33.17 8.72 3.10
C VAL A 313 32.70 10.17 2.94
N LEU A 314 33.28 11.04 3.73
CA LEU A 314 32.98 12.46 3.66
C LEU A 314 33.92 13.17 2.69
N THR A 315 33.35 14.03 1.88
CA THR A 315 34.09 14.86 0.92
C THR A 315 33.63 16.31 1.03
N ALA A 316 34.57 17.21 1.28
CA ALA A 316 34.25 18.64 1.40
C ALA A 316 33.75 19.20 0.07
N SER A 317 32.82 20.16 0.13
CA SER A 317 32.28 20.84 -1.04
C SER A 317 33.35 21.61 -1.83
N ALA A 318 33.21 21.61 -3.15
CA ALA A 318 34.09 22.38 -4.01
C ALA A 318 33.95 23.87 -3.72
N SER A 319 35.07 24.59 -3.80
CA SER A 319 35.12 26.06 -3.69
C SER A 319 34.64 26.65 -2.35
N ARG A 320 34.58 25.80 -1.29
CA ARG A 320 34.23 26.23 0.08
C ARG A 320 35.42 25.95 1.03
N PRO A 321 35.62 26.77 2.07
CA PRO A 321 36.70 26.55 3.04
C PRO A 321 36.39 25.39 3.99
N CYS A 322 35.13 25.16 4.30
CA CYS A 322 34.67 24.03 5.13
C CYS A 322 33.18 23.77 4.91
N ASP A 323 32.74 22.61 5.41
CA ASP A 323 31.34 22.23 5.61
C ASP A 323 31.18 21.77 7.06
N ALA A 324 29.99 21.95 7.65
CA ALA A 324 29.65 21.40 8.95
C ALA A 324 29.04 20.00 8.76
N ILE A 325 29.44 19.08 9.61
CA ILE A 325 28.95 17.69 9.61
C ILE A 325 28.26 17.42 10.93
N ARG A 326 27.05 16.86 10.88
CA ARG A 326 26.39 16.27 12.04
C ARG A 326 26.30 14.76 11.91
N VAL A 327 26.79 14.06 12.91
CA VAL A 327 26.53 12.64 13.12
C VAL A 327 25.44 12.53 14.17
N LEU A 328 24.37 11.83 13.84
CA LEU A 328 23.20 11.64 14.69
C LEU A 328 23.13 10.16 15.08
N ALA A 329 23.06 9.87 16.38
CA ALA A 329 23.07 8.51 16.91
C ALA A 329 21.70 8.15 17.54
N LEU A 330 21.35 6.84 17.47
CA LEU A 330 20.19 6.28 18.18
C LEU A 330 20.57 5.68 19.54
N ASN A 331 21.83 5.29 19.70
CA ASN A 331 22.29 4.54 20.85
C ASN A 331 23.31 5.36 21.66
N ASP A 332 23.09 5.45 22.97
CA ASP A 332 24.07 6.01 23.89
C ASP A 332 25.33 5.16 23.88
N GLY A 333 26.48 5.78 24.08
CA GLY A 333 27.79 5.09 24.03
C GLY A 333 28.31 4.79 22.61
N THR A 334 27.58 5.21 21.54
CA THR A 334 28.07 5.05 20.16
C THR A 334 29.41 5.76 19.98
N GLU A 335 30.43 5.01 19.52
CA GLU A 335 31.73 5.56 19.17
C GLU A 335 31.76 6.07 17.74
N VAL A 336 32.38 7.21 17.50
CA VAL A 336 32.67 7.77 16.18
C VAL A 336 34.19 7.81 15.97
N ARG A 337 34.63 7.25 14.86
CA ARG A 337 36.03 7.25 14.46
C ARG A 337 36.21 7.95 13.13
N ILE A 338 37.23 8.78 13.03
CA ILE A 338 37.64 9.41 11.77
C ILE A 338 39.00 8.86 11.38
N ASN A 339 39.09 8.28 10.16
CA ASN A 339 40.31 7.60 9.69
C ASN A 339 40.85 6.59 10.70
N GLY A 340 39.97 5.83 11.37
CA GLY A 340 40.28 4.83 12.38
C GLY A 340 40.51 5.37 13.78
N ASN A 341 40.71 6.68 13.99
CA ASN A 341 40.93 7.28 15.29
C ASN A 341 39.61 7.59 15.99
N LEU A 342 39.47 7.18 17.25
CA LEU A 342 38.31 7.55 18.09
C LEU A 342 38.33 9.06 18.33
N VAL A 343 37.23 9.75 17.94
CA VAL A 343 37.13 11.21 18.05
C VAL A 343 35.98 11.63 18.95
N HIS A 344 34.94 10.79 19.08
CA HIS A 344 33.77 11.08 19.90
C HIS A 344 33.15 9.79 20.41
N THR A 345 32.51 9.86 21.59
CA THR A 345 31.65 8.83 22.14
C THR A 345 30.39 9.50 22.68
N PHE A 346 29.23 9.15 22.17
CA PHE A 346 27.99 9.76 22.57
C PHE A 346 27.65 9.56 24.03
N ASN A 347 27.21 10.64 24.69
CA ASN A 347 26.65 10.63 26.03
C ASN A 347 25.37 11.43 26.06
N PHE A 348 24.21 10.77 25.93
CA PHE A 348 22.90 11.40 25.78
C PHE A 348 22.48 12.21 27.01
N ALA A 349 23.04 11.92 28.19
CA ALA A 349 22.82 12.76 29.37
C ALA A 349 23.38 14.19 29.19
N ASN A 350 24.45 14.35 28.39
CA ASN A 350 25.07 15.62 28.07
C ASN A 350 24.69 16.14 26.66
N GLU A 351 24.23 15.26 25.81
CA GLU A 351 23.89 15.53 24.40
C GLU A 351 22.41 15.18 24.11
N PRO A 352 21.44 15.91 24.69
CA PRO A 352 20.02 15.55 24.65
C PRO A 352 19.41 15.64 23.23
N LYS A 353 20.14 16.14 22.23
CA LYS A 353 19.73 16.14 20.83
C LYS A 353 20.37 15.03 20.02
N HIS A 354 21.14 14.16 20.66
CA HIS A 354 21.74 12.94 20.10
C HIS A 354 22.59 13.17 18.85
N TYR A 355 23.18 14.35 18.67
CA TYR A 355 24.11 14.63 17.58
C TYR A 355 25.44 15.19 18.07
N TRP A 356 26.49 14.92 17.31
CA TRP A 356 27.79 15.51 17.40
C TRP A 356 28.13 16.27 16.13
N GLU A 357 28.61 17.54 16.25
CA GLU A 357 28.92 18.43 15.12
C GLU A 357 30.40 18.71 15.03
N PHE A 358 30.95 18.67 13.82
CA PHE A 358 32.34 19.01 13.52
C PHE A 358 32.45 19.58 12.09
N GLU A 359 33.61 20.11 11.71
CA GLU A 359 33.86 20.70 10.42
C GLU A 359 34.86 19.89 9.59
N ILE A 360 34.63 19.76 8.29
CA ILE A 360 35.53 19.19 7.28
C ILE A 360 35.92 20.22 6.23
N GLY A 361 37.08 20.02 5.58
CA GLY A 361 37.62 20.90 4.55
C GLY A 361 38.92 21.63 4.95
N THR A 362 39.42 22.50 4.09
CA THR A 362 40.76 23.13 4.28
C THR A 362 40.90 23.94 5.58
N ASN A 363 39.81 24.51 6.07
CA ASN A 363 39.74 25.22 7.34
C ASN A 363 38.97 24.43 8.41
N GLY A 364 38.54 23.20 8.09
CA GLY A 364 37.87 22.32 9.04
C GLY A 364 38.80 21.60 9.99
N GLN A 365 38.24 20.94 10.99
CA GLN A 365 38.97 20.13 11.95
C GLN A 365 39.52 18.85 11.32
N TYR A 366 38.80 18.32 10.35
CA TYR A 366 39.10 17.06 9.66
C TYR A 366 39.02 17.21 8.14
N ALA A 367 39.51 16.21 7.41
CA ALA A 367 39.51 16.17 5.96
C ALA A 367 40.11 17.43 5.29
N GLN A 368 41.20 17.95 5.84
CA GLN A 368 41.86 19.14 5.30
C GLN A 368 42.42 18.93 3.91
N ASP A 369 42.70 17.69 3.51
CA ASP A 369 43.06 17.25 2.17
C ASP A 369 41.84 16.98 1.26
N GLY A 370 40.61 17.20 1.77
CA GLY A 370 39.37 17.16 1.03
C GLY A 370 38.47 15.95 1.29
N SER A 371 38.95 14.90 2.00
CA SER A 371 38.13 13.70 2.30
C SER A 371 38.56 13.02 3.60
N CYS A 372 37.66 12.25 4.20
CA CYS A 372 37.94 11.33 5.30
C CYS A 372 36.93 10.18 5.34
N VAL A 373 37.25 9.11 6.06
CA VAL A 373 36.36 8.02 6.39
C VAL A 373 35.85 8.20 7.82
N VAL A 374 34.54 8.17 7.99
CA VAL A 374 33.88 8.11 9.30
C VAL A 374 33.32 6.72 9.48
N THR A 375 33.65 6.08 10.63
CA THR A 375 33.02 4.83 11.04
C THR A 375 32.40 4.98 12.41
N THR A 376 31.25 4.29 12.63
CA THR A 376 30.53 4.34 13.89
C THR A 376 30.31 2.93 14.43
N SER A 377 30.29 2.78 15.76
CA SER A 377 30.10 1.46 16.39
C SER A 377 28.66 0.97 16.29
N CYS A 378 27.69 1.87 16.16
CA CYS A 378 26.27 1.59 15.90
C CYS A 378 25.78 2.42 14.69
N PRO A 379 24.72 2.01 14.00
CA PRO A 379 24.20 2.77 12.87
C PRO A 379 23.88 4.23 13.21
N CYS A 380 24.32 5.14 12.37
CA CYS A 380 24.15 6.58 12.51
C CYS A 380 23.60 7.20 11.23
N ALA A 381 23.04 8.42 11.38
CA ALA A 381 22.78 9.29 10.25
C ALA A 381 23.88 10.36 10.16
N VAL A 382 24.28 10.69 8.95
CA VAL A 382 25.24 11.76 8.71
C VAL A 382 24.64 12.79 7.76
N HIS A 383 24.70 14.06 8.18
CA HIS A 383 24.30 15.19 7.35
C HIS A 383 25.47 16.15 7.15
N LEU A 384 25.62 16.58 5.92
CA LEU A 384 26.50 17.70 5.58
C LEU A 384 25.69 18.97 5.46
N PHE A 385 26.15 20.00 6.13
CA PHE A 385 25.57 21.35 5.99
C PHE A 385 26.60 22.23 5.29
N ILE A 386 26.19 22.78 4.15
CA ILE A 386 26.95 23.86 3.51
C ILE A 386 26.88 25.06 4.44
N VAL A 387 28.06 25.60 4.78
CA VAL A 387 28.14 26.74 5.72
C VAL A 387 27.78 28.06 5.06
N SER A 388 27.33 29.01 5.86
CA SER A 388 27.03 30.36 5.43
C SER A 388 28.26 31.01 4.76
N GLN A 389 28.04 31.80 3.72
CA GLN A 389 29.10 32.56 3.08
C GLN A 389 29.84 33.46 4.10
N GLN A 390 31.09 33.81 3.80
CA GLN A 390 31.97 34.64 4.64
C GLN A 390 32.40 33.95 5.96
N TYR A 391 31.98 32.76 6.24
CA TYR A 391 32.49 31.99 7.35
C TYR A 391 33.99 31.64 7.10
N HIS A 392 34.80 31.58 8.16
CA HIS A 392 36.25 31.41 8.09
C HIS A 392 37.00 32.45 7.17
N GLY A 393 36.38 33.61 6.98
CA GLY A 393 37.01 34.66 6.14
C GLY A 393 36.92 34.37 4.64
N ASP A 394 36.01 33.48 4.23
CA ASP A 394 35.68 33.27 2.83
C ASP A 394 35.26 34.58 2.20
N LYS A 395 35.97 34.98 1.15
CA LYS A 395 35.68 36.24 0.42
C LYS A 395 34.68 36.06 -0.70
N ASN A 396 34.28 34.82 -0.97
CA ASN A 396 33.26 34.53 -1.96
C ASN A 396 31.90 34.97 -1.43
N SER A 397 31.16 35.65 -2.25
CA SER A 397 29.78 36.04 -1.96
C SER A 397 28.76 35.06 -2.52
N SER A 398 29.18 33.84 -2.84
CA SER A 398 28.33 32.79 -3.36
C SER A 398 28.15 31.66 -2.34
N GLY A 399 26.96 31.14 -2.30
CA GLY A 399 26.55 30.04 -1.42
C GLY A 399 26.12 30.50 -0.04
N ASP A 400 25.03 29.87 0.47
CA ASP A 400 24.47 30.03 1.81
C ASP A 400 24.12 28.65 2.33
N PRO A 401 23.54 28.46 3.54
CA PRO A 401 23.19 27.15 4.08
C PRO A 401 22.39 26.26 3.13
N ALA A 402 22.74 24.98 3.07
CA ALA A 402 21.95 23.91 2.50
C ALA A 402 22.21 22.63 3.28
N MET A 403 21.30 21.68 3.26
CA MET A 403 21.34 20.45 4.03
C MET A 403 21.30 19.21 3.13
N LEU A 404 22.32 18.34 3.26
CA LEU A 404 22.42 17.12 2.48
C LEU A 404 22.49 15.88 3.39
N TRP A 405 21.71 14.88 3.07
CA TRP A 405 21.91 13.52 3.58
C TRP A 405 23.16 12.91 2.95
N ILE A 406 24.06 12.36 3.76
CA ILE A 406 25.23 11.61 3.29
C ILE A 406 24.90 10.12 3.35
N ASN A 407 24.85 9.49 2.18
CA ASN A 407 24.63 8.06 2.11
C ASN A 407 25.81 7.29 2.72
N PRO A 408 25.56 6.31 3.58
CA PRO A 408 26.60 5.36 3.97
C PRO A 408 27.04 4.53 2.76
N ILE A 409 28.25 3.95 2.85
CA ILE A 409 28.84 3.13 1.76
C ILE A 409 27.93 1.94 1.41
N GLU A 410 27.19 1.46 2.36
CA GLU A 410 26.23 0.36 2.21
C GLU A 410 25.06 0.69 1.26
N GLN A 411 24.86 1.98 0.97
CA GLN A 411 23.78 2.47 0.07
C GLN A 411 24.26 2.84 -1.33
N GLN A 412 25.40 2.33 -1.77
CA GLN A 412 25.91 2.57 -3.12
C GLN A 412 24.93 2.06 -4.21
N ILE A 413 24.94 2.75 -5.35
CA ILE A 413 24.18 2.43 -6.57
C ILE A 413 25.08 2.41 -7.79
N ASP A 414 24.65 1.73 -8.86
CA ASP A 414 25.40 1.61 -10.11
C ASP A 414 25.16 2.75 -11.11
N GLN A 415 23.96 3.38 -11.03
CA GLN A 415 23.57 4.45 -11.93
C GLN A 415 22.52 5.35 -11.27
N VAL A 416 22.55 6.65 -11.61
CA VAL A 416 21.52 7.62 -11.23
C VAL A 416 21.43 8.74 -12.25
N THR A 417 20.20 9.24 -12.49
CA THR A 417 19.95 10.49 -13.23
C THR A 417 19.42 11.54 -12.27
N PHE A 418 20.05 12.69 -12.26
CA PHE A 418 19.78 13.78 -11.31
C PHE A 418 19.73 15.14 -12.02
N ALA A 419 19.30 16.18 -11.32
CA ALA A 419 19.07 17.51 -11.87
C ALA A 419 20.01 18.58 -11.28
N THR A 420 20.34 19.58 -12.08
CA THR A 420 20.91 20.85 -11.60
C THR A 420 19.94 21.99 -11.88
N TYR A 421 19.97 23.04 -11.06
CA TYR A 421 18.90 24.04 -11.03
C TYR A 421 19.40 25.45 -11.31
N ALA A 422 18.69 26.19 -12.16
CA ALA A 422 18.93 27.58 -12.38
C ALA A 422 18.39 28.44 -11.22
N SER A 423 19.11 29.46 -10.83
CA SER A 423 18.67 30.51 -9.91
C SER A 423 18.30 31.79 -10.65
N SER A 424 17.28 32.50 -10.16
CA SER A 424 16.99 33.88 -10.63
C SER A 424 17.94 34.93 -10.03
N ASN A 425 18.77 34.53 -9.07
CA ASN A 425 19.68 35.45 -8.35
C ASN A 425 21.10 35.54 -8.96
N GLY A 426 21.34 34.80 -10.04
CA GLY A 426 22.62 34.84 -10.75
C GLY A 426 22.99 33.51 -11.40
N THR A 427 24.21 33.41 -11.87
CA THR A 427 24.75 32.18 -12.45
C THR A 427 25.11 31.21 -11.34
N THR A 428 24.56 30.02 -11.40
CA THR A 428 24.82 28.91 -10.45
C THR A 428 26.00 28.10 -10.96
N SER A 429 26.98 27.82 -10.10
CA SER A 429 28.02 26.82 -10.37
C SER A 429 27.62 25.50 -9.77
N HIS A 430 27.54 24.47 -10.58
CA HIS A 430 27.03 23.15 -10.19
C HIS A 430 28.17 22.14 -10.04
N TYR A 431 28.05 21.27 -9.05
CA TYR A 431 29.04 20.25 -8.72
C TYR A 431 28.36 18.94 -8.33
N THR A 432 29.09 17.84 -8.51
CA THR A 432 28.79 16.56 -7.86
C THR A 432 30.05 15.98 -7.21
N ASN A 433 29.94 15.54 -5.96
CA ASN A 433 30.96 14.73 -5.33
C ASN A 433 30.59 13.26 -5.50
N VAL A 434 31.50 12.47 -5.99
CA VAL A 434 31.31 11.04 -6.28
C VAL A 434 32.32 10.23 -5.50
N VAL A 435 31.89 9.16 -4.86
CA VAL A 435 32.74 8.20 -4.13
C VAL A 435 32.51 6.81 -4.69
N THR A 436 33.58 6.09 -5.04
CA THR A 436 33.53 4.73 -5.59
C THR A 436 34.80 3.96 -5.27
N ASP A 437 34.75 2.65 -5.32
CA ASP A 437 35.92 1.75 -5.31
C ASP A 437 36.44 1.44 -6.73
N LYS A 438 35.71 1.88 -7.80
CA LYS A 438 36.02 1.62 -9.21
C LYS A 438 36.08 2.89 -10.06
N PRO A 439 37.05 3.77 -9.78
CA PRO A 439 37.16 5.08 -10.43
C PRO A 439 37.29 4.98 -11.95
N ASP A 440 37.95 3.93 -12.46
CA ASP A 440 38.18 3.74 -13.91
C ASP A 440 36.91 3.41 -14.70
N GLN A 441 35.85 2.99 -14.02
CA GLN A 441 34.58 2.61 -14.62
C GLN A 441 33.53 3.73 -14.58
N MET A 442 33.88 4.88 -13.98
CA MET A 442 32.93 5.97 -13.80
C MET A 442 32.77 6.83 -15.04
N THR A 443 31.53 7.06 -15.40
CA THR A 443 31.13 8.01 -16.47
C THR A 443 30.11 9.02 -15.98
N LEU A 444 30.19 10.23 -16.53
CA LEU A 444 29.18 11.28 -16.42
C LEU A 444 28.70 11.63 -17.81
N ASP A 445 27.40 11.53 -18.06
CA ASP A 445 26.76 11.76 -19.36
C ASP A 445 27.43 10.94 -20.50
N GLY A 446 27.82 9.70 -20.16
CA GLY A 446 28.51 8.76 -21.06
C GLY A 446 29.99 9.08 -21.29
N VAL A 447 30.55 10.11 -20.64
CA VAL A 447 31.96 10.48 -20.75
C VAL A 447 32.72 10.03 -19.51
N SER A 448 33.88 9.36 -19.69
CA SER A 448 34.71 8.92 -18.56
C SER A 448 35.21 10.09 -17.74
N ILE A 449 35.04 9.97 -16.42
CA ILE A 449 35.58 10.90 -15.41
C ILE A 449 36.71 10.30 -14.58
N ALA A 450 37.25 9.14 -14.96
CA ALA A 450 38.30 8.39 -14.27
C ALA A 450 39.49 9.27 -13.83
N GLY A 451 39.94 10.18 -14.70
CA GLY A 451 41.06 11.07 -14.43
C GLY A 451 40.84 12.14 -13.36
N GLN A 452 39.61 12.28 -12.82
CA GLN A 452 39.26 13.27 -11.79
C GLN A 452 39.31 12.69 -10.37
N PHE A 453 39.46 11.36 -10.24
CA PHE A 453 39.44 10.70 -8.96
C PHE A 453 40.76 10.79 -8.20
N GLN A 454 40.66 10.96 -6.89
CA GLN A 454 41.74 10.96 -5.93
C GLN A 454 41.45 9.91 -4.86
N ALA A 455 42.51 9.36 -4.23
CA ALA A 455 42.35 8.43 -3.11
C ALA A 455 41.71 9.13 -1.90
N VAL A 456 40.79 8.46 -1.24
CA VAL A 456 40.17 8.95 0.01
C VAL A 456 41.17 8.81 1.15
N SER A 457 41.39 9.88 1.91
CA SER A 457 42.24 9.88 3.10
C SER A 457 41.66 8.90 4.13
N GLY A 458 42.53 8.03 4.64
CA GLY A 458 42.16 6.98 5.61
C GLY A 458 41.52 5.73 4.99
N SER A 459 41.48 5.62 3.65
CA SER A 459 41.01 4.42 2.95
C SER A 459 42.01 3.92 1.91
N SER A 460 42.18 2.60 1.82
CA SER A 460 42.92 1.93 0.73
C SER A 460 41.98 1.47 -0.41
N THR A 461 40.67 1.63 -0.27
CA THR A 461 39.66 1.08 -1.18
C THR A 461 38.95 2.15 -1.98
N TYR A 462 38.59 3.26 -1.34
CA TYR A 462 37.72 4.26 -1.95
C TYR A 462 38.49 5.41 -2.57
N TYR A 463 37.90 5.93 -3.63
CA TYR A 463 38.32 7.14 -4.36
C TYR A 463 37.19 8.13 -4.42
N TYR A 464 37.48 9.41 -4.50
CA TYR A 464 36.50 10.46 -4.66
C TYR A 464 36.86 11.42 -5.79
N ALA A 465 35.83 12.01 -6.39
CA ALA A 465 35.99 13.08 -7.37
C ALA A 465 35.02 14.23 -7.02
N ARG A 466 35.48 15.48 -7.16
CA ARG A 466 34.66 16.68 -7.16
C ARG A 466 34.52 17.17 -8.59
N VAL A 467 33.42 16.81 -9.22
CA VAL A 467 33.20 17.05 -10.65
C VAL A 467 32.40 18.31 -10.83
N SER A 468 32.95 19.27 -11.62
CA SER A 468 32.19 20.44 -12.02
C SER A 468 31.21 20.07 -13.15
N LEU A 469 29.93 20.41 -12.94
CA LEU A 469 28.85 20.23 -13.93
C LEU A 469 28.61 21.49 -14.77
N GLY A 470 29.47 22.52 -14.60
CA GLY A 470 29.34 23.80 -15.29
C GLY A 470 28.31 24.72 -14.65
N ASN A 471 27.76 25.63 -15.47
CA ASN A 471 26.85 26.67 -14.99
C ASN A 471 25.44 26.58 -15.61
N THR A 472 25.17 25.57 -16.37
CA THR A 472 23.86 25.35 -17.03
C THR A 472 23.06 24.32 -16.28
N ALA A 473 21.86 24.69 -15.88
CA ALA A 473 20.92 23.76 -15.29
C ALA A 473 20.49 22.69 -16.30
N GLY A 474 20.39 21.46 -15.86
CA GLY A 474 20.06 20.35 -16.73
C GLY A 474 19.94 19.00 -16.03
N SER A 475 19.86 17.98 -16.81
CA SER A 475 19.88 16.56 -16.39
C SER A 475 21.27 15.98 -16.61
N HIS A 476 21.74 15.19 -15.65
CA HIS A 476 23.00 14.51 -15.69
C HIS A 476 22.84 13.05 -15.29
N THR A 477 23.61 12.14 -15.87
CA THR A 477 23.61 10.72 -15.54
C THR A 477 25.00 10.27 -15.13
N LEU A 478 25.14 9.76 -13.91
CA LEU A 478 26.32 9.05 -13.44
C LEU A 478 26.08 7.54 -13.62
N HIS A 479 27.11 6.83 -14.09
CA HIS A 479 27.11 5.38 -14.23
C HIS A 479 28.47 4.79 -13.91
N CYS A 480 28.48 3.64 -13.22
CA CYS A 480 29.66 2.86 -12.89
C CYS A 480 29.54 1.45 -13.46
N GLU A 481 30.25 1.15 -14.53
CA GLU A 481 30.20 -0.17 -15.20
C GLU A 481 30.72 -1.28 -14.30
N GLY A 482 29.85 -2.20 -13.89
CA GLY A 482 30.22 -3.33 -13.02
C GLY A 482 30.77 -2.92 -11.63
N GLY A 483 30.36 -1.73 -11.13
CA GLY A 483 30.67 -1.22 -9.80
C GLY A 483 29.56 -0.36 -9.26
N ASN A 484 29.77 0.25 -8.11
CA ASN A 484 28.81 1.11 -7.43
C ASN A 484 29.47 2.39 -6.95
N PHE A 485 28.65 3.40 -6.64
CA PHE A 485 29.09 4.70 -6.15
C PHE A 485 28.06 5.36 -5.24
N ILE A 486 28.51 6.39 -4.53
CA ILE A 486 27.67 7.38 -3.85
C ILE A 486 27.90 8.72 -4.55
N ALA A 487 26.86 9.54 -4.67
CA ALA A 487 26.98 10.87 -5.20
C ALA A 487 26.10 11.90 -4.48
N HIS A 488 26.65 13.10 -4.32
CA HIS A 488 25.97 14.28 -3.78
C HIS A 488 26.03 15.40 -4.78
N VAL A 489 24.91 16.08 -4.98
CA VAL A 489 24.78 17.19 -5.93
C VAL A 489 24.55 18.49 -5.17
N TYR A 490 25.22 19.54 -5.58
CA TYR A 490 25.06 20.84 -4.97
C TYR A 490 25.40 21.97 -5.95
N GLY A 491 24.93 23.17 -5.63
CA GLY A 491 25.23 24.34 -6.44
C GLY A 491 25.27 25.61 -5.62
N PHE A 492 26.06 26.56 -6.11
CA PHE A 492 26.29 27.89 -5.47
C PHE A 492 25.97 29.02 -6.43
N THR A 493 25.19 29.98 -5.95
CA THR A 493 25.01 31.27 -6.59
C THR A 493 25.09 32.42 -5.56
N ALA A 494 24.85 33.64 -5.94
CA ALA A 494 24.87 34.74 -5.00
C ALA A 494 23.77 34.61 -3.93
N ASN A 495 24.17 34.45 -2.68
CA ASN A 495 23.29 34.27 -1.51
C ASN A 495 22.34 33.10 -1.61
N GLU A 496 22.70 32.03 -2.28
CA GLU A 496 21.90 30.82 -2.40
C GLU A 496 22.80 29.59 -2.56
N SER A 497 22.36 28.50 -2.00
CA SER A 497 22.85 27.13 -2.30
C SER A 497 21.70 26.19 -2.42
N TYR A 498 21.93 25.04 -3.02
CA TYR A 498 21.12 23.86 -2.87
C TYR A 498 22.03 22.64 -2.73
N GLY A 499 21.52 21.60 -2.08
CA GLY A 499 22.25 20.34 -2.00
C GLY A 499 21.35 19.17 -1.68
N TYR A 500 21.67 18.02 -2.27
CA TYR A 500 20.92 16.79 -2.01
C TYR A 500 21.73 15.54 -2.38
N SER A 501 21.38 14.38 -1.83
CA SER A 501 21.88 13.09 -2.30
C SER A 501 21.32 12.81 -3.70
N ALA A 502 22.16 12.44 -4.67
CA ALA A 502 21.73 12.12 -6.02
C ALA A 502 20.79 10.91 -6.04
N GLY A 503 20.98 9.99 -5.11
CA GLY A 503 20.22 8.78 -4.94
C GLY A 503 20.98 7.75 -4.10
N GLY A 504 20.34 6.64 -3.77
CA GLY A 504 20.93 5.58 -2.99
C GLY A 504 20.10 4.31 -3.00
N ALA A 505 20.72 3.20 -2.64
CA ALA A 505 20.00 1.98 -2.33
C ALA A 505 19.28 2.16 -0.98
N THR A 506 18.00 1.84 -0.95
CA THR A 506 17.16 1.90 0.25
C THR A 506 16.98 0.51 0.82
N LYS A 507 18.07 -0.25 0.89
CA LYS A 507 18.08 -1.52 1.63
C LYS A 507 18.08 -1.19 3.11
N PRO A 508 17.20 -1.80 3.91
CA PRO A 508 17.36 -1.73 5.35
C PRO A 508 18.75 -2.22 5.72
N LEU A 509 19.53 -1.38 6.39
CA LEU A 509 20.88 -1.73 6.85
C LEU A 509 20.86 -2.36 8.25
N THR A 510 19.72 -2.30 8.91
CA THR A 510 19.36 -3.20 10.00
C THR A 510 19.07 -4.59 9.40
N GLN A 511 19.38 -5.63 10.17
CA GLN A 511 19.16 -7.03 9.77
C GLN A 511 17.87 -7.23 8.97
N TYR A 512 17.96 -7.82 7.81
CA TYR A 512 16.82 -8.13 6.96
C TYR A 512 16.89 -9.58 6.45
N ILE A 513 15.75 -10.09 6.05
CA ILE A 513 15.62 -11.42 5.46
C ILE A 513 15.28 -11.27 3.99
N THR A 514 15.82 -12.15 3.17
CA THR A 514 15.38 -12.33 1.80
C THR A 514 14.78 -13.72 1.62
N ILE A 515 13.70 -13.75 0.82
CA ILE A 515 13.07 -14.99 0.35
C ILE A 515 13.18 -15.00 -1.16
N ASN A 516 13.83 -16.01 -1.73
CA ASN A 516 14.16 -16.11 -3.15
C ASN A 516 14.86 -14.85 -3.70
N GLY A 517 15.68 -14.20 -2.85
CA GLY A 517 16.42 -12.99 -3.21
C GLY A 517 15.63 -11.68 -3.11
N GLN A 518 14.34 -11.72 -2.77
CA GLN A 518 13.52 -10.55 -2.51
C GLN A 518 13.52 -10.24 -1.01
N ILE A 519 13.65 -8.95 -0.63
CA ILE A 519 13.58 -8.55 0.78
C ILE A 519 12.17 -8.85 1.30
N PHE A 520 12.15 -9.59 2.42
CA PHE A 520 10.92 -9.86 3.16
C PHE A 520 10.67 -8.75 4.17
N THR A 521 9.47 -8.15 4.11
CA THR A 521 8.94 -7.29 5.17
C THR A 521 7.73 -7.97 5.81
N PRO A 522 7.40 -7.70 7.07
CA PRO A 522 6.20 -8.26 7.71
C PRO A 522 4.90 -8.01 6.93
N GLU A 523 4.86 -6.95 6.12
CA GLU A 523 3.72 -6.59 5.25
C GLU A 523 3.76 -7.24 3.87
N SER A 524 4.88 -7.88 3.50
CA SER A 524 4.95 -8.59 2.22
C SER A 524 4.13 -9.88 2.32
N GLN A 525 2.85 -9.80 1.99
CA GLN A 525 1.96 -10.95 1.84
C GLN A 525 2.24 -11.67 0.51
N ASN A 526 3.45 -12.10 0.29
CA ASN A 526 3.79 -12.83 -0.90
C ASN A 526 3.46 -14.30 -0.69
N THR A 527 2.41 -14.76 -1.36
CA THR A 527 2.16 -16.19 -1.50
C THR A 527 3.24 -16.77 -2.41
N LEU A 528 4.00 -17.73 -1.87
CA LEU A 528 5.06 -18.42 -2.59
C LEU A 528 4.52 -19.71 -3.20
N CYS A 529 5.07 -20.10 -4.35
CA CYS A 529 4.65 -21.33 -5.01
C CYS A 529 5.20 -22.56 -4.27
N GLY A 530 4.32 -23.46 -3.89
CA GLY A 530 4.66 -24.61 -3.03
C GLY A 530 5.39 -25.77 -3.70
N GLU A 531 5.66 -25.70 -5.02
CA GLU A 531 6.34 -26.77 -5.75
C GLU A 531 7.86 -26.59 -5.80
N ASP A 532 8.35 -25.39 -5.47
CA ASP A 532 9.76 -25.04 -5.51
C ASP A 532 10.42 -25.05 -4.13
N THR A 533 11.70 -25.30 -4.12
CA THR A 533 12.53 -25.08 -2.94
C THR A 533 12.75 -23.59 -2.74
N ILE A 534 12.26 -23.05 -1.62
CA ILE A 534 12.37 -21.66 -1.24
C ILE A 534 13.74 -21.42 -0.62
N LYS A 535 14.42 -20.39 -1.10
CA LYS A 535 15.70 -19.98 -0.53
C LYS A 535 15.50 -18.83 0.45
N PHE A 536 15.73 -19.10 1.72
CA PHE A 536 15.80 -18.11 2.78
C PHE A 536 17.24 -17.61 2.94
N ALA A 537 17.41 -16.32 3.12
CA ALA A 537 18.70 -15.77 3.54
C ALA A 537 18.50 -14.64 4.55
N CYS A 538 19.33 -14.65 5.58
CA CYS A 538 19.40 -13.61 6.60
C CYS A 538 20.64 -12.76 6.33
N HIS A 539 20.48 -11.45 6.45
CA HIS A 539 21.54 -10.48 6.22
C HIS A 539 21.69 -9.64 7.50
N PRO A 540 22.45 -10.15 8.50
CA PRO A 540 22.76 -9.36 9.68
C PRO A 540 23.66 -8.17 9.29
N ASP A 541 23.46 -7.04 9.93
CA ASP A 541 24.31 -5.85 9.81
C ASP A 541 25.48 -5.83 10.81
N TYR A 542 25.69 -6.94 11.51
CA TYR A 542 26.69 -7.09 12.57
C TYR A 542 27.33 -8.48 12.54
N GLU A 543 28.48 -8.61 13.20
CA GLU A 543 29.13 -9.91 13.43
C GLU A 543 28.30 -10.77 14.36
N TYR A 544 27.96 -11.96 13.91
CA TYR A 544 27.18 -12.94 14.65
C TYR A 544 27.99 -14.19 14.92
N THR A 545 27.62 -14.89 15.97
CA THR A 545 28.25 -16.17 16.37
C THR A 545 27.47 -17.36 15.88
N LYS A 546 26.17 -17.23 15.73
CA LYS A 546 25.25 -18.32 15.32
C LYS A 546 23.98 -17.79 14.68
N ILE A 547 23.44 -18.53 13.68
CA ILE A 547 22.12 -18.37 13.09
C ILE A 547 21.37 -19.68 13.18
N GLU A 548 20.09 -19.63 13.56
CA GLU A 548 19.17 -20.76 13.60
C GLU A 548 17.87 -20.42 12.88
N TRP A 549 17.44 -21.28 11.97
CA TRP A 549 16.23 -21.13 11.20
C TRP A 549 15.13 -22.07 11.69
N TYR A 550 13.91 -21.55 11.84
CA TYR A 550 12.71 -22.27 12.19
C TYR A 550 11.63 -21.93 11.16
N PHE A 551 11.14 -22.95 10.43
CA PHE A 551 10.29 -22.73 9.24
C PHE A 551 8.79 -22.71 9.54
N GLY A 552 8.39 -22.93 10.78
CA GLY A 552 6.98 -22.90 11.19
C GLY A 552 6.17 -24.15 10.86
N ASP A 553 6.73 -25.10 10.11
CA ASP A 553 6.15 -26.40 9.77
C ASP A 553 6.66 -27.53 10.67
N GLY A 554 7.39 -27.19 11.72
CA GLY A 554 8.04 -28.15 12.64
C GLY A 554 9.47 -28.50 12.25
N GLN A 555 9.97 -28.02 11.11
CA GLN A 555 11.35 -28.21 10.69
C GLN A 555 12.21 -27.00 11.04
N SER A 556 13.53 -27.22 11.14
CA SER A 556 14.52 -26.18 11.43
C SER A 556 15.87 -26.49 10.77
N ASP A 557 16.66 -25.46 10.48
CA ASP A 557 18.07 -25.58 10.11
C ASP A 557 18.96 -24.91 11.17
N LEU A 558 19.76 -25.72 11.85
CA LEU A 558 20.66 -25.32 12.93
C LEU A 558 22.13 -25.36 12.50
N THR A 559 22.38 -25.36 11.19
CA THR A 559 23.76 -25.53 10.65
C THR A 559 24.59 -24.25 10.64
N ASN A 560 24.10 -23.18 11.22
CA ASN A 560 24.78 -21.87 11.31
C ASN A 560 25.07 -21.26 9.92
N LYS A 561 24.11 -21.33 9.03
CA LYS A 561 24.22 -20.73 7.70
C LYS A 561 23.31 -19.51 7.60
N ASP A 562 23.82 -18.46 6.99
CA ASP A 562 23.06 -17.26 6.65
C ASP A 562 22.05 -17.48 5.51
N SER A 563 22.23 -18.54 4.72
CA SER A 563 21.31 -18.89 3.63
C SER A 563 21.03 -20.39 3.62
N VAL A 564 19.74 -20.72 3.60
CA VAL A 564 19.24 -22.12 3.68
C VAL A 564 18.08 -22.34 2.69
N PRO A 565 18.03 -23.49 2.01
CA PRO A 565 16.88 -23.90 1.22
C PRO A 565 15.87 -24.59 2.14
N HIS A 566 14.56 -24.37 1.91
CA HIS A 566 13.50 -25.11 2.57
C HIS A 566 12.35 -25.43 1.61
N TYR A 567 11.70 -26.55 1.83
CA TYR A 567 10.55 -27.01 1.05
C TYR A 567 9.35 -27.27 1.96
N TYR A 568 8.24 -26.61 1.73
CA TYR A 568 7.00 -26.81 2.45
C TYR A 568 6.16 -27.87 1.73
N ALA A 569 5.84 -28.96 2.44
CA ALA A 569 5.08 -30.09 1.85
C ALA A 569 3.60 -29.76 1.62
N ASN A 570 3.01 -28.82 2.34
CA ASN A 570 1.60 -28.45 2.26
C ASN A 570 1.40 -26.97 2.01
N SER A 571 0.26 -26.59 1.43
CA SER A 571 -0.19 -25.19 1.42
C SER A 571 -0.57 -24.72 2.82
N GLY A 572 -0.45 -23.44 3.09
CA GLY A 572 -0.80 -22.86 4.39
C GLY A 572 0.05 -21.65 4.75
N SER A 573 -0.25 -21.07 5.89
CA SER A 573 0.53 -19.97 6.46
C SER A 573 1.40 -20.50 7.61
N TYR A 574 2.70 -20.28 7.50
CA TYR A 574 3.71 -20.81 8.42
C TYR A 574 4.37 -19.66 9.20
N PRO A 575 4.26 -19.64 10.53
CA PRO A 575 4.95 -18.68 11.37
C PRO A 575 6.42 -19.09 11.54
N ALA A 576 7.25 -18.78 10.55
CA ALA A 576 8.68 -19.00 10.58
C ALA A 576 9.39 -17.89 11.39
N TYR A 577 10.62 -18.13 11.81
CA TYR A 577 11.50 -17.12 12.40
C TYR A 577 12.95 -17.54 12.30
N VAL A 578 13.85 -16.56 12.39
CA VAL A 578 15.29 -16.78 12.49
C VAL A 578 15.81 -16.20 13.80
N LEU A 579 16.70 -16.92 14.47
CA LEU A 579 17.42 -16.46 15.66
C LEU A 579 18.87 -16.17 15.28
N ILE A 580 19.34 -14.96 15.61
CA ILE A 580 20.70 -14.50 15.35
C ILE A 580 21.37 -14.20 16.70
N TYR A 581 22.47 -14.86 16.96
CA TYR A 581 23.21 -14.74 18.21
C TYR A 581 24.43 -13.84 18.03
N ARG A 582 24.59 -12.86 18.92
CA ARG A 582 25.73 -11.93 18.97
C ARG A 582 26.65 -12.22 20.17
N GLU A 583 27.92 -11.81 20.10
CA GLU A 583 28.71 -11.69 21.29
C GLU A 583 28.26 -10.49 22.13
N SER A 584 28.20 -10.67 23.44
CA SER A 584 27.74 -9.61 24.36
C SER A 584 28.65 -8.38 24.37
N SER A 585 29.89 -8.51 23.92
CA SER A 585 30.86 -7.41 23.76
C SER A 585 30.58 -6.47 22.61
N ASN A 586 29.73 -6.89 21.64
CA ASN A 586 29.41 -6.16 20.42
C ASN A 586 28.00 -5.56 20.44
N LEU A 587 27.37 -5.47 21.61
CA LEU A 587 26.00 -4.94 21.73
C LEU A 587 26.01 -3.42 21.87
N CYS A 588 25.22 -2.75 21.04
CA CYS A 588 24.84 -1.36 21.27
C CYS A 588 23.85 -1.29 22.45
N ALA A 589 23.76 -0.14 23.13
CA ALA A 589 22.81 0.02 24.23
C ALA A 589 21.37 -0.26 23.77
N GLY A 590 20.68 -1.13 24.49
CA GLY A 590 19.32 -1.56 24.14
C GLY A 590 19.20 -2.75 23.17
N GLN A 591 20.29 -3.26 22.62
CA GLN A 591 20.28 -4.46 21.79
C GLN A 591 20.30 -5.75 22.62
N ASN A 592 19.68 -6.79 22.07
CA ASN A 592 19.64 -8.12 22.68
C ASN A 592 20.80 -8.99 22.20
N ALA A 593 21.28 -9.90 23.05
CA ALA A 593 22.29 -10.90 22.66
C ALA A 593 21.74 -11.93 21.65
N VAL A 594 20.44 -12.05 21.53
CA VAL A 594 19.73 -12.90 20.56
C VAL A 594 18.63 -12.08 19.94
N ASP A 595 18.71 -11.87 18.64
CA ASP A 595 17.64 -11.26 17.88
C ASP A 595 16.74 -12.34 17.29
N SER A 596 15.43 -12.13 17.34
CA SER A 596 14.42 -12.99 16.73
C SER A 596 13.67 -12.20 15.66
N ILE A 597 13.80 -12.62 14.41
CA ILE A 597 13.09 -11.99 13.30
C ILE A 597 11.94 -12.93 12.89
N PRO A 598 10.68 -12.55 13.15
CA PRO A 598 9.53 -13.33 12.73
C PRO A 598 9.32 -13.20 11.22
N ILE A 599 8.85 -14.28 10.60
CA ILE A 599 8.56 -14.38 9.17
C ILE A 599 7.22 -15.08 9.01
N THR A 600 6.26 -14.48 8.35
CA THR A 600 5.05 -15.21 7.94
C THR A 600 5.19 -15.62 6.49
N VAL A 601 5.29 -16.93 6.26
CA VAL A 601 5.42 -17.53 4.92
C VAL A 601 4.10 -18.12 4.53
N THR A 602 3.48 -17.64 3.46
CA THR A 602 2.26 -18.22 2.91
C THR A 602 2.61 -19.02 1.66
N ILE A 603 2.29 -20.31 1.68
CA ILE A 603 2.54 -21.26 0.60
C ILE A 603 1.22 -21.56 -0.11
N GLY A 604 1.15 -21.23 -1.39
CA GLY A 604 0.06 -21.57 -2.27
C GLY A 604 0.46 -22.75 -3.16
N ARG A 605 -0.50 -23.65 -3.40
CA ARG A 605 -0.40 -24.67 -4.45
C ARG A 605 -1.61 -24.51 -5.34
N TYR A 606 -1.40 -24.56 -6.63
CA TYR A 606 -2.51 -24.52 -7.55
C TYR A 606 -3.17 -25.91 -7.60
N GLN A 607 -4.36 -26.03 -7.04
CA GLN A 607 -5.36 -26.99 -7.45
C GLN A 607 -6.58 -26.19 -7.90
N PHE A 608 -6.55 -25.76 -9.13
CA PHE A 608 -7.64 -25.04 -9.73
C PHE A 608 -8.67 -26.03 -10.26
N SER A 609 -9.93 -25.86 -9.87
CA SER A 609 -11.05 -26.57 -10.45
C SER A 609 -12.19 -25.61 -10.76
N ILE A 610 -12.89 -25.85 -11.86
CA ILE A 610 -14.14 -25.15 -12.11
C ILE A 610 -15.22 -25.83 -11.27
N ASP A 611 -15.89 -25.05 -10.42
CA ASP A 611 -16.95 -25.56 -9.56
C ASP A 611 -18.25 -25.70 -10.34
N HIS A 612 -18.69 -24.63 -10.95
CA HIS A 612 -19.93 -24.59 -11.73
C HIS A 612 -20.01 -23.33 -12.61
N ILE A 613 -20.91 -23.37 -13.57
CA ILE A 613 -21.29 -22.19 -14.33
C ILE A 613 -22.70 -21.77 -13.88
N ASP A 614 -22.82 -20.55 -13.40
CA ASP A 614 -24.11 -19.93 -13.09
C ASP A 614 -24.61 -19.18 -14.32
N ILE A 615 -25.66 -19.72 -14.96
CA ILE A 615 -26.32 -19.08 -16.10
C ILE A 615 -27.65 -18.52 -15.60
N PRO A 616 -27.73 -17.19 -15.32
CA PRO A 616 -28.97 -16.57 -14.88
C PRO A 616 -30.04 -16.66 -15.97
N CYS A 617 -31.28 -16.39 -15.64
CA CYS A 617 -32.31 -16.26 -16.65
C CYS A 617 -32.15 -14.93 -17.38
N PRO A 618 -32.41 -14.89 -18.71
CA PRO A 618 -32.31 -13.67 -19.47
C PRO A 618 -33.34 -12.65 -18.99
N GLU A 619 -32.93 -11.41 -18.82
CA GLU A 619 -33.82 -10.29 -18.50
C GLU A 619 -33.93 -9.37 -19.73
N ASP A 620 -35.16 -8.92 -20.01
CA ASP A 620 -35.43 -8.02 -21.13
C ASP A 620 -34.63 -6.70 -20.98
N GLY A 621 -33.84 -6.38 -22.01
CA GLY A 621 -33.05 -5.14 -22.07
C GLY A 621 -31.75 -5.15 -21.31
N LYS A 622 -31.34 -6.25 -20.66
CA LYS A 622 -30.03 -6.44 -20.02
C LYS A 622 -29.10 -7.32 -20.87
N GLU A 623 -27.81 -7.10 -20.68
CA GLU A 623 -26.78 -7.99 -21.24
C GLU A 623 -26.86 -9.36 -20.55
N TYR A 624 -26.83 -10.45 -21.34
CA TYR A 624 -26.94 -11.80 -20.81
C TYR A 624 -25.54 -12.29 -20.45
N ILE A 625 -25.25 -12.44 -19.17
CA ILE A 625 -23.93 -12.77 -18.63
C ILE A 625 -24.02 -14.02 -17.75
N GLY A 626 -23.21 -15.02 -18.06
CA GLY A 626 -22.97 -16.15 -17.19
C GLY A 626 -21.74 -15.94 -16.31
N LYS A 627 -21.71 -16.52 -15.15
CA LYS A 627 -20.57 -16.54 -14.22
C LYS A 627 -19.99 -17.93 -14.13
N VAL A 628 -18.69 -18.04 -14.33
CA VAL A 628 -17.94 -19.28 -14.16
C VAL A 628 -17.21 -19.21 -12.82
N TYR A 629 -17.64 -20.01 -11.86
CA TYR A 629 -17.04 -20.08 -10.54
C TYR A 629 -15.95 -21.15 -10.51
N TYR A 630 -14.89 -20.84 -9.79
CA TYR A 630 -13.77 -21.74 -9.61
C TYR A 630 -13.42 -21.87 -8.12
N SER A 631 -12.88 -23.00 -7.75
CA SER A 631 -12.23 -23.20 -6.45
C SER A 631 -10.72 -23.25 -6.62
N ASN A 632 -10.03 -22.67 -5.68
CA ASN A 632 -8.59 -22.71 -5.59
C ASN A 632 -8.17 -23.14 -4.18
N GLU A 633 -7.88 -24.41 -4.00
CA GLU A 633 -7.50 -24.98 -2.70
C GLU A 633 -6.13 -24.50 -2.20
N GLY A 634 -5.39 -23.72 -3.00
CA GLY A 634 -4.05 -23.21 -2.67
C GLY A 634 -3.99 -21.83 -2.03
N HIS A 635 -5.12 -21.19 -1.73
CA HIS A 635 -5.19 -19.80 -1.20
C HIS A 635 -4.48 -18.74 -2.04
N VAL A 636 -4.23 -19.00 -3.31
CA VAL A 636 -3.68 -17.99 -4.22
C VAL A 636 -4.82 -17.08 -4.69
N ASN A 637 -4.67 -15.78 -4.50
CA ASN A 637 -5.62 -14.83 -5.02
C ASN A 637 -5.37 -14.64 -6.52
N LEU A 638 -6.28 -15.16 -7.35
CA LEU A 638 -6.22 -15.01 -8.81
C LEU A 638 -6.89 -13.73 -9.32
N LYS A 639 -7.40 -12.90 -8.43
CA LYS A 639 -8.04 -11.65 -8.83
C LYS A 639 -7.07 -10.75 -9.58
N GLY A 640 -7.45 -10.40 -10.79
CA GLY A 640 -6.62 -9.61 -11.71
C GLY A 640 -5.84 -10.44 -12.71
N ASP A 641 -5.73 -11.76 -12.52
CA ASP A 641 -5.12 -12.65 -13.51
C ASP A 641 -6.05 -12.84 -14.71
N ASN A 642 -5.49 -13.28 -15.83
CA ASN A 642 -6.24 -13.51 -17.05
C ASN A 642 -6.53 -15.00 -17.25
N VAL A 643 -7.72 -15.28 -17.77
CA VAL A 643 -8.14 -16.60 -18.24
C VAL A 643 -8.36 -16.54 -19.75
N THR A 644 -7.73 -17.43 -20.48
CA THR A 644 -7.99 -17.62 -21.91
C THR A 644 -9.14 -18.61 -22.07
N ILE A 645 -10.14 -18.21 -22.85
CA ILE A 645 -11.34 -18.99 -23.14
C ILE A 645 -11.40 -19.31 -24.61
N GLU A 646 -11.51 -20.61 -24.90
CA GLU A 646 -11.79 -21.12 -26.25
C GLU A 646 -13.10 -21.89 -26.26
N PHE A 647 -14.01 -21.51 -27.16
CA PHE A 647 -15.29 -22.17 -27.30
C PHE A 647 -15.24 -23.26 -28.39
N ASP A 648 -16.02 -24.32 -28.21
CA ASP A 648 -16.14 -25.36 -29.21
C ASP A 648 -16.84 -24.88 -30.49
N ALA A 649 -16.91 -25.72 -31.52
CA ALA A 649 -17.51 -25.38 -32.81
C ALA A 649 -19.03 -25.07 -32.68
N VAL A 650 -19.72 -25.71 -31.75
CA VAL A 650 -21.17 -25.54 -31.51
C VAL A 650 -21.42 -24.18 -30.87
N ALA A 651 -20.62 -23.81 -29.85
CA ALA A 651 -20.69 -22.53 -29.22
C ALA A 651 -20.32 -21.38 -30.20
N LYS A 652 -19.25 -21.55 -30.96
CA LYS A 652 -18.85 -20.57 -31.99
C LYS A 652 -19.94 -20.34 -33.04
N ALA A 653 -20.63 -21.39 -33.46
CA ALA A 653 -21.77 -21.28 -34.38
C ALA A 653 -22.95 -20.51 -33.76
N ALA A 654 -23.10 -20.55 -32.43
CA ALA A 654 -24.09 -19.76 -31.70
C ALA A 654 -23.64 -18.32 -31.35
N GLY A 655 -22.42 -17.95 -31.77
CA GLY A 655 -21.91 -16.58 -31.63
C GLY A 655 -21.03 -16.32 -30.43
N PHE A 656 -20.68 -17.33 -29.64
CA PHE A 656 -19.63 -17.22 -28.62
C PHE A 656 -18.29 -16.94 -29.29
N LYS A 657 -17.44 -16.16 -28.63
CA LYS A 657 -16.13 -15.77 -29.16
C LYS A 657 -15.04 -16.15 -28.16
N ASP A 658 -13.94 -16.70 -28.71
CA ASP A 658 -12.76 -16.88 -27.92
C ASP A 658 -12.28 -15.51 -27.43
N GLU A 659 -11.93 -15.42 -26.15
CA GLU A 659 -11.50 -14.19 -25.51
C GLU A 659 -10.59 -14.45 -24.31
N GLU A 660 -9.87 -13.41 -23.93
CA GLU A 660 -9.11 -13.38 -22.70
C GLU A 660 -9.86 -12.49 -21.71
N LEU A 661 -10.21 -13.04 -20.55
CA LEU A 661 -10.99 -12.36 -19.51
C LEU A 661 -10.19 -12.21 -18.25
N THR A 662 -10.47 -11.16 -17.49
CA THR A 662 -9.86 -10.93 -16.18
C THR A 662 -10.70 -11.61 -15.10
N ILE A 663 -10.05 -12.31 -14.19
CA ILE A 663 -10.68 -12.92 -13.01
C ILE A 663 -11.06 -11.83 -12.02
N LEU A 664 -12.34 -11.79 -11.62
CA LEU A 664 -12.87 -10.73 -10.75
C LEU A 664 -12.69 -11.03 -9.26
N ASP A 665 -13.11 -12.17 -8.79
CA ASP A 665 -12.90 -12.65 -7.42
C ASP A 665 -12.79 -14.18 -7.44
N ASP A 666 -13.88 -14.88 -7.14
CA ASP A 666 -14.04 -16.33 -7.22
C ASP A 666 -14.73 -16.78 -8.52
N TYR A 667 -14.90 -15.85 -9.46
CA TYR A 667 -15.54 -16.08 -10.74
C TYR A 667 -14.99 -15.17 -11.83
N PHE A 668 -15.23 -15.54 -13.09
CA PHE A 668 -15.12 -14.67 -14.25
C PHE A 668 -16.41 -14.71 -15.05
N GLN A 669 -16.63 -13.75 -15.94
CA GLN A 669 -17.88 -13.57 -16.66
C GLN A 669 -17.74 -13.95 -18.11
N ILE A 670 -18.75 -14.66 -18.66
CA ILE A 670 -18.88 -14.95 -20.08
C ILE A 670 -20.14 -14.30 -20.64
N LYS A 671 -20.04 -13.75 -21.85
CA LYS A 671 -21.20 -13.18 -22.54
C LYS A 671 -21.93 -14.26 -23.32
N ILE A 672 -23.24 -14.36 -23.08
CA ILE A 672 -24.08 -15.35 -23.75
C ILE A 672 -24.76 -14.67 -24.95
N PRO A 673 -24.50 -15.12 -26.17
CA PRO A 673 -25.11 -14.55 -27.37
C PRO A 673 -26.62 -14.78 -27.41
N THR A 674 -27.39 -13.73 -27.72
CA THR A 674 -28.86 -13.75 -27.79
C THR A 674 -29.33 -13.50 -29.22
N GLY A 675 -30.65 -13.69 -29.48
CA GLY A 675 -31.31 -13.47 -30.76
C GLY A 675 -31.49 -14.76 -31.59
N ASP A 676 -31.92 -14.63 -32.81
CA ASP A 676 -32.31 -15.77 -33.66
C ASP A 676 -31.17 -16.77 -33.92
N ASN A 677 -29.95 -16.28 -34.03
CA ASN A 677 -28.74 -17.07 -34.23
C ASN A 677 -27.92 -17.20 -32.96
N GLY A 678 -28.43 -16.74 -31.81
CA GLY A 678 -27.75 -16.81 -30.51
C GLY A 678 -27.83 -18.20 -29.87
N ALA A 679 -27.34 -18.27 -28.63
CA ALA A 679 -27.39 -19.49 -27.83
C ALA A 679 -28.82 -19.99 -27.64
N LYS A 680 -29.02 -21.31 -27.70
CA LYS A 680 -30.34 -21.95 -27.60
C LYS A 680 -30.39 -22.83 -26.34
N PRO A 681 -31.57 -22.92 -25.70
CA PRO A 681 -31.82 -23.87 -24.64
C PRO A 681 -31.55 -25.30 -25.10
N GLU A 682 -31.22 -26.17 -24.16
CA GLU A 682 -30.99 -27.59 -24.37
C GLU A 682 -29.85 -27.96 -25.35
N THR A 683 -29.03 -26.96 -25.76
CA THR A 683 -27.88 -27.18 -26.59
C THR A 683 -26.64 -27.23 -25.71
N LEU A 684 -25.82 -28.26 -25.89
CA LEU A 684 -24.55 -28.45 -25.20
C LEU A 684 -23.47 -27.58 -25.83
N TYR A 685 -22.88 -26.71 -25.05
CA TYR A 685 -21.80 -25.83 -25.45
C TYR A 685 -20.51 -26.22 -24.72
N GLY A 686 -19.40 -26.38 -25.43
CA GLY A 686 -18.11 -26.67 -24.85
C GLY A 686 -17.30 -25.39 -24.65
N ILE A 687 -16.64 -25.31 -23.50
CA ILE A 687 -15.72 -24.24 -23.15
C ILE A 687 -14.38 -24.87 -22.66
N HIS A 688 -13.28 -24.43 -23.24
CA HIS A 688 -11.94 -24.77 -22.83
C HIS A 688 -11.30 -23.55 -22.17
N LEU A 689 -10.76 -23.74 -20.99
CA LEU A 689 -10.25 -22.69 -20.11
C LEU A 689 -8.77 -22.93 -19.83
N VAL A 690 -7.95 -21.94 -20.12
CA VAL A 690 -6.53 -21.94 -19.79
C VAL A 690 -6.22 -20.75 -18.90
N ILE A 691 -5.71 -21.03 -17.71
CA ILE A 691 -5.21 -20.01 -16.76
C ILE A 691 -3.74 -20.28 -16.58
N THR A 692 -2.94 -19.22 -16.73
CA THR A 692 -1.51 -19.25 -16.49
C THR A 692 -1.14 -18.20 -15.44
N SER A 693 -0.33 -18.58 -14.48
CA SER A 693 0.21 -17.70 -13.47
C SER A 693 1.61 -18.14 -13.07
N ASP A 694 2.29 -17.31 -12.28
CA ASP A 694 3.65 -17.58 -11.81
C ASP A 694 3.78 -18.88 -10.99
N CYS A 695 2.68 -19.39 -10.41
CA CYS A 695 2.67 -20.62 -9.60
C CYS A 695 2.06 -21.84 -10.29
N GLY A 696 1.87 -21.83 -11.56
CA GLY A 696 1.25 -22.92 -12.32
C GLY A 696 0.03 -22.43 -13.09
N GLY A 697 -0.73 -23.35 -13.64
CA GLY A 697 -1.92 -23.03 -14.42
C GLY A 697 -2.94 -24.14 -14.37
N ALA A 698 -4.09 -23.89 -14.98
CA ALA A 698 -5.10 -24.89 -15.23
C ALA A 698 -5.42 -24.94 -16.71
N ASP A 699 -5.61 -26.15 -17.19
CA ASP A 699 -6.05 -26.46 -18.56
C ASP A 699 -7.23 -27.43 -18.43
N THR A 700 -8.43 -26.94 -18.61
CA THR A 700 -9.63 -27.72 -18.38
C THR A 700 -10.70 -27.45 -19.44
N THR A 701 -11.48 -28.49 -19.73
CA THR A 701 -12.63 -28.38 -20.66
C THR A 701 -13.88 -28.78 -19.92
N MET A 702 -14.91 -27.99 -20.07
CA MET A 702 -16.23 -28.28 -19.52
C MET A 702 -17.34 -28.00 -20.53
N HIS A 703 -18.54 -28.49 -20.23
CA HIS A 703 -19.71 -28.25 -21.05
C HIS A 703 -20.80 -27.57 -20.22
N PHE A 704 -21.59 -26.71 -20.85
CA PHE A 704 -22.73 -26.06 -20.21
C PHE A 704 -23.92 -25.99 -21.16
N MET A 705 -25.09 -25.84 -20.60
CA MET A 705 -26.35 -25.58 -21.34
C MET A 705 -26.99 -24.31 -20.83
N ILE A 706 -27.69 -23.64 -21.73
CA ILE A 706 -28.53 -22.51 -21.40
C ILE A 706 -29.95 -23.01 -21.29
N ASN A 707 -30.56 -22.81 -20.14
CA ASN A 707 -31.92 -23.21 -19.91
C ASN A 707 -32.83 -21.98 -19.81
N TYR A 708 -33.70 -21.79 -20.80
CA TYR A 708 -34.68 -20.72 -20.79
C TYR A 708 -36.05 -21.16 -20.28
N ASP A 709 -36.23 -22.42 -19.92
CA ASP A 709 -37.50 -22.89 -19.41
C ASP A 709 -37.73 -22.41 -17.97
N LYS A 710 -38.58 -21.42 -17.82
CA LYS A 710 -39.01 -20.86 -16.55
C LYS A 710 -39.81 -21.83 -15.68
N ASP A 711 -40.23 -22.96 -16.22
CA ASP A 711 -41.16 -23.88 -15.59
C ASP A 711 -40.53 -25.19 -15.07
N ILE A 712 -39.22 -25.36 -15.21
CA ILE A 712 -38.55 -26.55 -14.68
C ILE A 712 -38.39 -26.58 -13.13
N ILE A 713 -38.48 -25.41 -12.46
CA ILE A 713 -38.72 -25.37 -11.03
C ILE A 713 -40.21 -25.29 -10.79
N THR A 714 -40.75 -26.23 -10.07
CA THR A 714 -42.17 -26.24 -9.71
C THR A 714 -42.32 -26.19 -8.19
N GLN A 715 -43.36 -25.46 -7.76
CA GLN A 715 -43.78 -25.53 -6.37
C GLN A 715 -44.55 -26.81 -6.15
N ARG A 716 -43.91 -27.81 -5.53
CA ARG A 716 -44.51 -29.12 -5.26
C ARG A 716 -45.47 -29.08 -4.09
N TYR A 717 -45.13 -28.29 -3.09
CA TYR A 717 -45.91 -28.08 -1.87
C TYR A 717 -45.84 -26.61 -1.48
N ASP A 718 -46.65 -26.20 -0.56
CA ASP A 718 -46.67 -24.80 -0.14
C ASP A 718 -45.33 -24.30 0.44
N ASN A 719 -44.52 -25.25 0.91
CA ASN A 719 -43.17 -25.00 1.46
C ASN A 719 -42.02 -25.63 0.67
N VAL A 720 -42.27 -26.21 -0.51
CA VAL A 720 -41.23 -26.91 -1.27
C VAL A 720 -41.23 -26.52 -2.72
N LEU A 721 -40.13 -25.93 -3.18
CA LEU A 721 -39.78 -25.88 -4.58
C LEU A 721 -39.03 -27.13 -5.00
N GLY A 722 -39.23 -27.62 -6.18
CA GLY A 722 -38.53 -28.80 -6.67
C GLY A 722 -38.25 -28.75 -8.15
N LEU A 723 -37.07 -29.24 -8.53
CA LEU A 723 -36.70 -29.39 -9.93
C LEU A 723 -37.56 -30.50 -10.57
N LEU A 724 -38.10 -30.25 -11.75
CA LEU A 724 -38.74 -31.29 -12.59
C LEU A 724 -37.65 -32.17 -13.21
N THR A 725 -37.69 -33.44 -12.91
CA THR A 725 -36.70 -34.41 -13.43
C THR A 725 -37.14 -35.01 -14.78
N THR A 726 -38.38 -34.77 -15.21
CA THR A 726 -38.92 -35.33 -16.44
C THR A 726 -38.14 -34.92 -17.70
N PRO A 727 -37.68 -33.65 -17.85
CA PRO A 727 -36.88 -33.29 -18.99
C PRO A 727 -35.52 -34.03 -19.07
N PHE A 728 -35.05 -34.56 -17.96
CA PHE A 728 -33.77 -35.23 -17.83
C PHE A 728 -33.90 -36.75 -17.73
N ALA A 729 -34.97 -37.34 -18.28
CA ALA A 729 -35.18 -38.77 -18.22
C ALA A 729 -34.01 -39.58 -18.82
N GLY A 730 -33.45 -40.49 -18.03
CA GLY A 730 -32.29 -41.31 -18.43
C GLY A 730 -30.93 -40.69 -18.12
N LYS A 731 -30.88 -39.46 -17.55
CA LYS A 731 -29.66 -38.78 -17.10
C LYS A 731 -29.53 -38.81 -15.57
N THR A 732 -28.32 -38.81 -15.07
CA THR A 732 -28.05 -38.67 -13.64
C THR A 732 -27.86 -37.17 -13.31
N LEU A 733 -28.49 -36.70 -12.24
CA LEU A 733 -28.38 -35.32 -11.76
C LEU A 733 -27.70 -35.33 -10.40
N THR A 734 -26.66 -34.57 -10.27
CA THR A 734 -25.85 -34.44 -9.03
C THR A 734 -25.47 -32.97 -8.77
N ASP A 735 -24.74 -32.72 -7.68
CA ASP A 735 -24.14 -31.44 -7.31
C ASP A 735 -25.16 -30.30 -7.28
N PHE A 736 -26.32 -30.54 -6.72
CA PHE A 736 -27.34 -29.51 -6.56
C PHE A 736 -26.88 -28.46 -5.57
N GLN A 737 -27.10 -27.17 -5.93
CA GLN A 737 -26.96 -26.05 -5.02
C GLN A 737 -28.04 -25.02 -5.32
N TRP A 738 -28.78 -24.62 -4.28
CA TRP A 738 -29.80 -23.56 -4.39
C TRP A 738 -29.22 -22.19 -4.04
N TYR A 739 -29.73 -21.19 -4.71
CA TYR A 739 -29.29 -19.78 -4.61
C TYR A 739 -30.48 -18.84 -4.47
N ARG A 740 -30.26 -17.68 -3.85
CA ARG A 740 -31.19 -16.56 -3.85
C ARG A 740 -30.92 -15.67 -5.05
N THR A 741 -32.00 -15.07 -5.62
CA THR A 741 -31.85 -14.16 -6.77
C THR A 741 -31.41 -12.76 -6.39
N SER A 742 -31.73 -12.30 -5.18
CA SER A 742 -31.42 -10.94 -4.70
C SER A 742 -29.92 -10.61 -4.66
N ASP A 743 -29.10 -11.59 -4.35
CA ASP A 743 -27.64 -11.42 -4.14
C ASP A 743 -26.80 -12.57 -4.74
N SER A 744 -27.42 -13.51 -5.42
CA SER A 744 -26.80 -14.74 -5.95
C SER A 744 -26.02 -15.55 -4.89
N THR A 745 -26.42 -15.47 -3.63
CA THR A 745 -25.78 -16.18 -2.54
C THR A 745 -26.25 -17.63 -2.50
N ALA A 746 -25.30 -18.56 -2.41
CA ALA A 746 -25.58 -19.99 -2.17
C ALA A 746 -26.25 -20.19 -0.80
N ILE A 747 -27.28 -21.03 -0.77
CA ILE A 747 -27.98 -21.35 0.46
C ILE A 747 -27.30 -22.57 1.09
N GLU A 748 -26.66 -22.36 2.23
CA GLU A 748 -25.90 -23.40 2.92
C GLU A 748 -26.75 -24.65 3.21
N GLY A 749 -26.20 -25.80 2.90
CA GLY A 749 -26.86 -27.09 3.13
C GLY A 749 -27.98 -27.46 2.15
N GLN A 750 -28.38 -26.57 1.23
CA GLN A 750 -29.42 -26.82 0.24
C GLN A 750 -28.85 -27.45 -1.04
N VAL A 751 -28.45 -28.70 -0.93
CA VAL A 751 -27.74 -29.50 -1.94
C VAL A 751 -28.59 -30.67 -2.52
N SER A 752 -29.91 -30.49 -2.57
CA SER A 752 -30.82 -31.51 -3.12
C SER A 752 -31.66 -30.92 -4.28
N SER A 753 -32.35 -31.80 -5.05
CA SER A 753 -33.27 -31.35 -6.12
C SER A 753 -34.50 -30.59 -5.62
N ASN A 754 -34.67 -30.48 -4.31
CA ASN A 754 -35.79 -29.79 -3.68
C ASN A 754 -35.26 -28.79 -2.66
N LEU A 755 -35.84 -27.56 -2.65
CA LEU A 755 -35.65 -26.57 -1.63
C LEU A 755 -36.84 -26.58 -0.68
N ASN A 756 -36.61 -26.81 0.59
CA ASN A 756 -37.64 -26.68 1.59
C ASN A 756 -37.53 -25.31 2.29
N PHE A 757 -38.62 -24.62 2.36
CA PHE A 757 -38.67 -23.27 2.95
C PHE A 757 -38.26 -23.26 4.44
N TYR A 758 -38.47 -24.37 5.17
CA TYR A 758 -38.05 -24.47 6.57
C TYR A 758 -36.54 -24.52 6.78
N ASP A 759 -35.83 -24.97 5.75
CA ASP A 759 -34.36 -25.10 5.82
C ASP A 759 -33.65 -23.83 5.46
N LEU A 760 -34.41 -22.75 5.15
CA LEU A 760 -33.83 -21.48 4.81
C LEU A 760 -33.37 -20.72 6.07
N PRO A 761 -32.13 -20.21 6.12
CA PRO A 761 -31.71 -19.33 7.17
C PRO A 761 -32.61 -18.07 7.17
N TYR A 762 -33.02 -17.61 8.33
CA TYR A 762 -33.86 -16.41 8.51
C TYR A 762 -35.34 -16.54 8.15
N GLY A 763 -35.89 -17.73 8.03
CA GLY A 763 -37.31 -17.90 7.81
C GLY A 763 -37.80 -17.65 6.38
N GLY A 764 -36.88 -17.51 5.44
CA GLY A 764 -37.13 -17.24 4.04
C GLY A 764 -37.82 -15.89 3.80
N ASP A 765 -37.41 -15.15 2.78
CA ASP A 765 -38.15 -13.99 2.31
C ASP A 765 -39.23 -14.47 1.35
N THR A 766 -40.46 -14.15 1.64
CA THR A 766 -41.60 -14.54 0.83
C THR A 766 -41.66 -13.79 -0.52
N ASN A 767 -40.90 -12.74 -0.68
CA ASN A 767 -40.74 -12.00 -1.94
C ASN A 767 -39.48 -12.43 -2.74
N GLU A 768 -38.67 -13.33 -2.19
CA GLU A 768 -37.46 -13.83 -2.82
C GLU A 768 -37.78 -14.95 -3.81
N ALA A 769 -37.06 -14.98 -4.92
CA ALA A 769 -37.05 -16.09 -5.84
C ALA A 769 -35.77 -16.92 -5.68
N TYR A 770 -35.87 -18.20 -5.96
CA TYR A 770 -34.78 -19.15 -5.76
C TYR A 770 -34.53 -19.94 -7.05
N TYR A 771 -33.27 -20.19 -7.35
CA TYR A 771 -32.85 -21.01 -8.47
C TYR A 771 -31.89 -22.11 -8.00
N VAL A 772 -31.76 -23.18 -8.81
CA VAL A 772 -30.90 -24.32 -8.51
C VAL A 772 -29.96 -24.58 -9.68
N CYS A 773 -28.67 -24.74 -9.37
CA CYS A 773 -27.67 -25.27 -10.28
C CYS A 773 -27.40 -26.74 -9.99
N PHE A 774 -27.05 -27.52 -11.01
CA PHE A 774 -26.80 -28.96 -10.89
C PHE A 774 -25.95 -29.47 -12.06
N THR A 775 -25.33 -30.63 -11.88
CA THR A 775 -24.52 -31.30 -12.91
C THR A 775 -25.28 -32.51 -13.47
N ILE A 776 -25.28 -32.63 -14.79
CA ILE A 776 -25.86 -33.75 -15.53
C ILE A 776 -24.72 -34.69 -15.92
N ASN A 777 -24.91 -36.01 -15.70
CA ASN A 777 -23.99 -37.06 -16.09
C ASN A 777 -22.55 -36.92 -15.60
N LYS A 778 -22.35 -36.47 -14.35
CA LYS A 778 -21.01 -36.24 -13.76
C LYS A 778 -20.07 -37.43 -13.97
N GLY A 779 -18.85 -37.16 -14.44
CA GLY A 779 -17.81 -38.16 -14.73
C GLY A 779 -17.99 -38.88 -16.06
N GLN A 780 -18.93 -38.47 -16.93
CA GLN A 780 -19.16 -39.03 -18.27
C GLN A 780 -18.73 -38.05 -19.36
N ALA A 781 -18.57 -38.50 -20.60
CA ALA A 781 -18.15 -37.66 -21.71
C ALA A 781 -19.15 -36.54 -22.06
N ASP A 782 -20.39 -36.65 -21.64
CA ASP A 782 -21.49 -35.70 -21.81
C ASP A 782 -21.85 -35.01 -20.47
N GLU A 783 -20.90 -34.82 -19.59
CA GLU A 783 -21.06 -34.04 -18.37
C GLU A 783 -21.36 -32.59 -18.66
N VAL A 784 -22.39 -32.04 -18.01
CA VAL A 784 -22.86 -30.68 -18.18
C VAL A 784 -23.31 -30.08 -16.87
N SER A 785 -22.85 -28.86 -16.58
CA SER A 785 -23.38 -28.01 -15.50
C SER A 785 -24.39 -27.00 -16.05
N THR A 786 -25.52 -26.84 -15.37
CA THR A 786 -26.59 -25.91 -15.76
C THR A 786 -27.38 -25.42 -14.56
N CYS A 787 -28.13 -24.33 -14.74
CA CYS A 787 -29.01 -23.78 -13.72
C CYS A 787 -30.44 -23.65 -14.26
N ALA A 788 -31.43 -23.86 -13.38
CA ALA A 788 -32.82 -23.61 -13.66
C ALA A 788 -33.23 -22.16 -13.37
N CYS A 789 -34.12 -21.59 -14.18
CA CYS A 789 -34.63 -20.24 -13.92
C CYS A 789 -35.36 -20.14 -12.58
N ALA A 790 -35.15 -19.01 -11.90
CA ALA A 790 -35.62 -18.81 -10.54
C ALA A 790 -37.16 -18.82 -10.42
N LYS A 791 -37.65 -19.29 -9.33
CA LYS A 791 -39.04 -19.30 -8.94
C LYS A 791 -39.25 -18.88 -7.50
N ALA A 792 -40.20 -17.93 -7.30
CA ALA A 792 -40.65 -17.60 -5.96
C ALA A 792 -41.72 -18.58 -5.47
N PHE A 793 -41.85 -18.69 -4.15
CA PHE A 793 -42.97 -19.38 -3.56
C PHE A 793 -44.28 -18.63 -3.84
N SER A 794 -45.27 -19.27 -4.39
CA SER A 794 -46.52 -18.61 -4.84
C SER A 794 -47.53 -18.32 -3.73
N ASN A 795 -47.18 -18.65 -2.47
CA ASN A 795 -48.11 -18.52 -1.33
C ASN A 795 -48.33 -17.08 -0.88
N ASN A 796 -47.47 -16.18 -1.32
CA ASN A 796 -47.46 -14.79 -0.84
C ASN A 796 -48.53 -13.91 -1.43
N SER A 797 -49.16 -14.31 -2.53
CA SER A 797 -50.08 -13.49 -3.27
C SER A 797 -51.51 -14.02 -3.28
N LYS A 798 -51.77 -15.16 -2.60
CA LYS A 798 -53.13 -15.74 -2.61
C LYS A 798 -53.92 -15.30 -1.39
N THR A 799 -54.55 -14.14 -1.49
CA THR A 799 -55.74 -13.79 -0.69
C THR A 799 -56.86 -14.71 -1.07
N HIS A 800 -57.48 -15.36 -0.09
CA HIS A 800 -58.71 -16.12 -0.30
C HIS A 800 -59.85 -15.30 0.27
N ASP A 801 -60.74 -14.90 -0.64
CA ASP A 801 -61.95 -14.14 -0.28
C ASP A 801 -63.03 -15.18 0.13
N PHE A 802 -63.51 -15.12 1.36
CA PHE A 802 -64.50 -16.01 1.91
C PHE A 802 -65.93 -15.48 1.82
N GLY A 803 -66.21 -14.53 0.98
CA GLY A 803 -67.60 -14.03 0.88
C GLY A 803 -67.85 -12.98 -0.18
N SER A 804 -69.09 -12.91 -0.67
CA SER A 804 -69.54 -12.01 -1.74
C SER A 804 -69.91 -10.63 -1.25
N ASP A 805 -69.80 -10.30 0.03
CA ASP A 805 -70.16 -8.99 0.61
C ASP A 805 -68.95 -8.35 1.29
N SER A 806 -68.53 -7.30 0.77
CA SER A 806 -67.65 -6.17 1.17
C SER A 806 -66.66 -6.31 2.35
N THR A 807 -66.49 -7.50 2.94
CA THR A 807 -65.53 -7.81 4.01
C THR A 807 -64.66 -9.00 3.58
N SER A 808 -63.52 -8.74 2.94
CA SER A 808 -62.55 -9.77 2.57
C SER A 808 -61.77 -10.20 3.79
N LEU A 809 -61.87 -11.51 4.14
CA LEU A 809 -61.02 -12.13 5.12
C LEU A 809 -59.81 -12.73 4.41
N THR A 810 -58.61 -12.28 4.82
CA THR A 810 -57.37 -12.73 4.23
C THR A 810 -56.67 -13.69 5.15
N ILE A 811 -56.41 -14.93 4.72
CA ILE A 811 -55.61 -15.90 5.45
C ILE A 811 -54.41 -16.28 4.62
N HIS A 812 -53.24 -16.10 5.21
CA HIS A 812 -51.96 -16.55 4.67
C HIS A 812 -51.36 -17.58 5.63
N ALA A 813 -50.87 -18.70 5.15
CA ALA A 813 -50.01 -19.54 5.93
C ALA A 813 -48.56 -19.20 5.60
N ILE A 814 -47.82 -18.74 6.57
CA ILE A 814 -46.40 -18.38 6.44
C ILE A 814 -45.61 -19.32 7.30
N TYR A 815 -44.45 -19.72 6.82
CA TYR A 815 -43.57 -20.67 7.45
C TYR A 815 -42.66 -19.97 8.44
N THR A 816 -42.44 -20.57 9.56
CA THR A 816 -41.46 -20.11 10.52
C THR A 816 -40.20 -20.90 10.39
N ALA A 817 -39.09 -20.19 10.33
CA ALA A 817 -37.81 -20.82 10.41
C ALA A 817 -37.49 -21.36 11.79
N MET A 818 -36.76 -22.45 11.79
CA MET A 818 -35.64 -22.79 12.67
C MET A 818 -35.85 -23.02 14.16
N THR A 819 -36.96 -22.73 14.79
CA THR A 819 -37.07 -22.93 16.22
C THR A 819 -38.34 -23.73 16.59
N GLY A 820 -38.40 -24.94 16.06
CA GLY A 820 -39.33 -25.93 16.55
C GLY A 820 -40.65 -26.00 15.79
N ASN A 821 -40.84 -26.96 14.95
CA ASN A 821 -42.05 -27.61 14.51
C ASN A 821 -43.36 -26.79 14.57
N VAL A 822 -43.38 -25.59 14.01
CA VAL A 822 -44.53 -24.71 13.98
C VAL A 822 -44.76 -24.10 12.62
N VAL A 823 -46.03 -23.84 12.28
CA VAL A 823 -46.47 -23.06 11.14
C VAL A 823 -47.12 -21.79 11.63
N PHE A 824 -46.67 -20.63 11.13
CA PHE A 824 -47.33 -19.36 11.41
C PHE A 824 -48.43 -19.14 10.40
N VAL A 825 -49.65 -18.94 10.91
CA VAL A 825 -50.81 -18.55 10.10
C VAL A 825 -51.09 -17.08 10.35
N ASN A 826 -50.90 -16.27 9.34
CA ASN A 826 -51.25 -14.84 9.39
C ASN A 826 -52.71 -14.70 8.89
N ALA A 827 -53.51 -13.99 9.66
CA ALA A 827 -54.92 -13.74 9.32
C ALA A 827 -55.19 -12.25 9.50
N ASP A 828 -55.82 -11.66 8.50
CA ASP A 828 -56.39 -10.31 8.54
C ASP A 828 -57.92 -10.43 8.49
N TRP A 829 -58.53 -10.11 9.61
CA TRP A 829 -59.96 -10.15 9.77
C TRP A 829 -60.68 -8.86 9.42
N ASN A 830 -59.95 -7.86 8.90
CA ASN A 830 -60.47 -6.56 8.51
C ASN A 830 -61.32 -5.90 9.62
N GLY A 831 -60.81 -6.00 10.89
CA GLY A 831 -61.44 -5.44 12.10
C GLY A 831 -62.68 -6.18 12.62
N GLN A 832 -62.98 -7.37 12.13
CA GLN A 832 -64.06 -8.23 12.67
C GLN A 832 -63.56 -9.03 13.92
N THR A 833 -64.33 -9.02 14.98
CA THR A 833 -63.89 -9.61 16.28
C THR A 833 -64.45 -11.00 16.59
N ASP A 834 -65.44 -11.51 15.86
CA ASP A 834 -66.17 -12.76 16.19
C ASP A 834 -66.10 -13.83 15.11
N ILE A 835 -64.90 -14.08 14.57
CA ILE A 835 -64.74 -15.13 13.57
C ILE A 835 -64.30 -16.40 14.24
N GLU A 836 -65.20 -17.38 14.36
CA GLU A 836 -64.82 -18.74 14.72
C GLU A 836 -63.92 -19.37 13.62
N CYS A 837 -62.70 -19.72 13.99
CA CYS A 837 -61.73 -20.31 13.08
C CYS A 837 -61.04 -21.47 13.78
N TYR A 838 -60.83 -22.59 13.07
CA TYR A 838 -60.02 -23.69 13.56
C TYR A 838 -59.12 -24.29 12.49
N ALA A 839 -58.06 -24.95 12.90
CA ALA A 839 -57.09 -25.59 12.03
C ALA A 839 -57.05 -27.10 12.22
N GLN A 840 -56.92 -27.82 11.11
CA GLN A 840 -56.81 -29.29 11.10
C GLN A 840 -55.56 -29.72 10.34
N TRP A 841 -54.80 -30.60 10.91
CA TRP A 841 -53.75 -31.35 10.21
C TRP A 841 -54.32 -32.62 9.59
N ILE A 842 -54.16 -32.76 8.29
CA ILE A 842 -54.63 -33.93 7.52
C ILE A 842 -53.43 -34.61 6.88
N ASN A 843 -53.24 -35.89 7.08
CA ASN A 843 -52.14 -36.67 6.48
C ASN A 843 -52.40 -36.98 4.99
N ALA A 844 -51.38 -37.50 4.30
CA ALA A 844 -51.45 -37.84 2.87
C ALA A 844 -52.56 -38.84 2.50
N SER A 845 -53.07 -39.63 3.46
CA SER A 845 -54.19 -40.55 3.27
C SER A 845 -55.56 -39.86 3.42
N GLY A 846 -55.62 -38.58 3.69
CA GLY A 846 -56.86 -37.82 3.90
C GLY A 846 -57.44 -37.94 5.32
N LYS A 847 -56.73 -38.54 6.24
CA LYS A 847 -57.15 -38.68 7.63
C LYS A 847 -56.73 -37.47 8.45
N VAL A 848 -57.68 -36.92 9.20
CA VAL A 848 -57.38 -35.87 10.18
C VAL A 848 -56.44 -36.46 11.23
N TYR A 849 -55.23 -35.95 11.29
CA TYR A 849 -54.20 -36.36 12.24
C TYR A 849 -54.43 -35.69 13.61
N GLN A 850 -54.79 -34.44 13.57
CA GLN A 850 -55.02 -33.65 14.76
C GLN A 850 -56.10 -32.59 14.47
N ASP A 851 -57.18 -32.66 15.25
CA ASP A 851 -58.24 -31.70 15.24
C ASP A 851 -58.00 -30.69 16.40
N MET A 852 -57.51 -29.53 16.10
CA MET A 852 -57.18 -28.55 17.09
C MET A 852 -58.03 -27.29 16.83
N LYS A 853 -58.86 -26.96 17.78
CA LYS A 853 -59.52 -25.63 17.77
C LYS A 853 -58.50 -24.59 18.23
N PHE A 854 -58.13 -23.76 17.30
CA PHE A 854 -57.33 -22.58 17.61
C PHE A 854 -58.20 -21.37 17.22
N ASP A 855 -58.37 -20.45 18.14
CA ASP A 855 -58.80 -19.11 17.78
C ASP A 855 -57.59 -18.47 17.05
N ILE A 856 -57.76 -18.10 15.80
CA ILE A 856 -56.74 -17.39 15.03
C ILE A 856 -57.05 -15.90 15.14
N PRO A 857 -56.35 -15.14 16.00
CA PRO A 857 -56.57 -13.73 16.20
C PRO A 857 -56.24 -12.92 14.93
N ASP A 858 -56.76 -11.70 14.85
CA ASP A 858 -56.29 -10.73 13.87
C ASP A 858 -54.80 -10.53 14.00
N GLY A 859 -54.06 -10.60 12.91
CA GLY A 859 -52.59 -10.65 12.90
C GLY A 859 -51.97 -12.06 12.96
N GLY A 860 -52.81 -13.09 13.21
CA GLY A 860 -52.39 -14.49 13.12
C GLY A 860 -51.88 -15.14 14.37
N CYS A 861 -51.51 -16.44 14.27
CA CYS A 861 -50.95 -17.25 15.35
C CYS A 861 -50.02 -18.34 14.84
N THR A 862 -49.27 -18.94 15.76
CA THR A 862 -48.38 -20.06 15.49
C THR A 862 -49.10 -21.37 15.75
N ILE A 863 -49.11 -22.30 14.79
CA ILE A 863 -49.74 -23.60 14.90
C ILE A 863 -48.65 -24.69 15.00
N PRO A 864 -48.64 -25.52 16.05
CA PRO A 864 -47.69 -26.65 16.15
C PRO A 864 -47.86 -27.63 14.99
N THR A 865 -46.75 -28.16 14.48
CA THR A 865 -46.79 -29.21 13.47
C THR A 865 -46.96 -30.62 14.10
N PRO A 866 -47.47 -31.60 13.36
CA PRO A 866 -47.43 -33.00 13.79
C PRO A 866 -45.98 -33.46 14.00
N SER A 867 -45.75 -34.29 15.03
CA SER A 867 -44.44 -34.91 15.22
C SER A 867 -44.30 -36.08 14.23
N VAL A 868 -43.23 -36.07 13.44
CA VAL A 868 -42.94 -37.09 12.45
C VAL A 868 -41.54 -37.65 12.64
N SER A 869 -41.31 -38.89 12.28
CA SER A 869 -40.00 -39.56 12.30
C SER A 869 -39.25 -39.46 10.98
N GLU A 870 -39.95 -39.11 9.92
CA GLU A 870 -39.46 -38.96 8.56
C GLU A 870 -40.22 -37.81 7.86
N PRO A 871 -39.65 -37.13 6.88
CA PRO A 871 -40.33 -36.11 6.15
C PRO A 871 -41.63 -36.58 5.56
N THR A 872 -42.74 -36.03 6.00
CA THR A 872 -44.10 -36.53 5.67
C THR A 872 -44.98 -35.37 5.19
N LEU A 873 -45.79 -35.68 4.14
CA LEU A 873 -46.77 -34.71 3.61
C LEU A 873 -47.98 -34.59 4.53
N TYR A 874 -48.27 -33.38 4.95
CA TYR A 874 -49.50 -33.01 5.64
C TYR A 874 -50.21 -31.84 4.95
N LEU A 875 -51.55 -31.78 5.13
CA LEU A 875 -52.37 -30.64 4.79
C LEU A 875 -52.74 -29.93 6.08
N LEU A 876 -52.45 -28.67 6.16
CA LEU A 876 -53.03 -27.77 7.16
C LEU A 876 -54.31 -27.16 6.56
N ARG A 877 -55.47 -27.56 7.07
CA ARG A 877 -56.74 -26.99 6.66
C ARG A 877 -57.22 -26.00 7.69
N VAL A 878 -57.38 -24.74 7.28
CA VAL A 878 -57.99 -23.70 8.10
C VAL A 878 -59.44 -23.57 7.72
N VAL A 879 -60.32 -23.65 8.71
CA VAL A 879 -61.79 -23.63 8.51
C VAL A 879 -62.38 -22.45 9.26
N THR A 880 -63.21 -21.68 8.58
CA THR A 880 -64.00 -20.58 9.15
C THR A 880 -65.47 -20.87 8.91
N GLY A 881 -66.38 -20.15 9.56
CA GLY A 881 -67.82 -20.24 9.27
C GLY A 881 -68.20 -19.86 7.84
N LYS A 882 -67.28 -19.28 7.08
CA LYS A 882 -67.50 -18.82 5.69
C LYS A 882 -66.82 -19.73 4.64
N GLY A 883 -66.01 -20.69 5.04
CA GLY A 883 -65.30 -21.58 4.13
C GLY A 883 -64.05 -22.18 4.71
N SER A 884 -63.25 -22.90 3.90
CA SER A 884 -62.01 -23.50 4.30
C SER A 884 -60.94 -23.36 3.24
N ARG A 885 -59.71 -23.26 3.70
CA ARG A 885 -58.50 -23.29 2.87
C ARG A 885 -57.51 -24.34 3.37
N SER A 886 -56.85 -25.04 2.46
CA SER A 886 -55.85 -26.03 2.78
C SER A 886 -54.50 -25.66 2.21
N PHE A 887 -53.45 -25.83 3.02
CA PHE A 887 -52.05 -25.62 2.67
C PHE A 887 -51.33 -26.99 2.74
N LYS A 888 -50.39 -27.24 1.83
CA LYS A 888 -49.67 -28.51 1.73
C LYS A 888 -48.24 -28.31 2.24
N PHE A 889 -47.85 -29.06 3.25
CA PHE A 889 -46.51 -28.99 3.85
C PHE A 889 -45.84 -30.35 3.88
N ILE A 890 -44.53 -30.38 3.65
CA ILE A 890 -43.69 -31.47 4.13
C ILE A 890 -43.27 -31.10 5.56
N ILE A 891 -43.65 -31.93 6.51
CA ILE A 891 -43.23 -31.77 7.92
C ILE A 891 -42.04 -32.70 8.12
N GLN A 892 -40.96 -32.18 8.71
CA GLN A 892 -39.72 -32.90 9.00
C GLN A 892 -39.61 -33.32 10.46
#